data_c34625ce325d1f82f70e7345186e471b
#
_entry.id   c34625ce325d1f82f70e7345186e471b
#
_cell.length_a   1.000
_cell.length_b   1.000
_cell.length_c   1.000
_cell.angle_alpha   90.00
_cell.angle_beta   90.00
_cell.angle_gamma   90.00
#
_symmetry.space_group_name_H-M   'P 1'
#
loop_
_entity.id
_entity.type
_entity.pdbx_description
1 polymer ?
#
loop_
_entity_poly.entity_id
_entity_poly.type
_entity_poly.pdbx_seq_one_letter_code
_entity_poly.pdbx_strand_id
1 'polypeptide(L)'
;MSANLPPHHRMSSFSSVVFLTLITSGLAFAEDWGAYSIAPASAPGMVLEAAGAKVTIGKSSGAANQKWFVIAKDGEFCVIQPARDPSLWLAASGGGSKNGTPLVLEAASGAPSQLWNLKKLDNGNYNLIPQQAPEMGLDDFAGGKTPGSRIDLWTNKAGDQHLEWKVTALAGISAPPPAAQEAGSNYAPVEIKPEEIRRGAIKEFKFVQSKFFPGTTRDVTIFIPAQYDGTKPACVYLKTDGYKPAEKELLETMIATKEMPVTIGVFVKPGSLPPPKKGTLDRRNRCFEYDGVSDNNVRFFVEELLPYVAREYGLNLSNDGNDRCISGGSSGGITAFTAAWHQPEAFSRVYAASGSWVAFRGGNEFPTLVRKFEARPIRAFLTTATHDMENAAGDWFLLDQEMDKSLQFSGYDYQFRIVDGRHVAGYVEHWREAMAFLWKGWPERVKAGPSAPRAQEIIIPGEGWQLAAEGFKSTRGPACNAKGEVFFADTTANKIHRINLEGKVDEFVADSGQAHCVTIDADGKLYTISEKSGKLMSYDENGAGTVVLDGLTGHSILATSGAGLYVTSNGDKPNAPATVWFIKDGKKTKVDSGLKFATGMAIRPDQWLLSVADGHSKWIYSYQINQDGTLADKERFFPLHVADWDDDAGAESICYSLEGRQFAATRSGIQISADDGPTQVILPVPDRSRVTGVCLGGSNGDTLFAFCGNKIWKRKVQQHAVGAFSPWTKVNATKL
;
A
#
# COMPACT_ATOMS: atom_id res chain seq x y z
N MET A 1 -49.96 53.51 -2.29
CA MET A 1 -51.04 53.72 -1.27
C MET A 1 -50.51 52.95 -0.06
N SER A 2 -49.91 53.65 0.78
CA SER A 2 -50.33 54.22 2.13
C SER A 2 -50.54 53.08 3.11
N ALA A 3 -49.63 52.92 4.05
CA ALA A 3 -49.48 53.51 5.39
C ALA A 3 -50.21 52.60 6.43
N ASN A 4 -49.78 52.27 7.63
CA ASN A 4 -49.15 53.01 8.71
C ASN A 4 -48.79 52.06 9.87
N LEU A 5 -47.70 52.35 10.57
CA LEU A 5 -47.35 51.99 11.96
C LEU A 5 -48.18 52.95 12.92
N PRO A 6 -48.08 52.89 14.28
CA PRO A 6 -47.55 52.04 15.36
C PRO A 6 -48.51 51.98 16.59
N PRO A 7 -48.17 51.99 17.94
CA PRO A 7 -46.98 51.74 18.73
C PRO A 7 -47.19 50.97 20.09
N HIS A 8 -46.04 50.64 20.73
CA HIS A 8 -45.69 50.55 22.18
C HIS A 8 -46.52 49.78 23.21
N HIS A 9 -45.90 48.90 24.00
CA HIS A 9 -45.50 49.18 25.38
C HIS A 9 -44.51 48.17 25.97
N ARG A 10 -43.57 48.70 26.77
CA ARG A 10 -42.59 48.08 27.63
C ARG A 10 -43.18 47.16 28.69
N MET A 11 -42.49 46.12 29.10
CA MET A 11 -42.06 46.02 30.53
C MET A 11 -40.94 44.97 30.70
N SER A 12 -39.96 45.38 31.46
CA SER A 12 -38.73 44.71 31.89
C SER A 12 -38.98 43.58 32.86
N SER A 13 -38.21 42.50 32.72
CA SER A 13 -37.81 41.71 33.89
C SER A 13 -36.37 41.21 33.72
N PHE A 14 -35.49 41.71 34.54
CA PHE A 14 -34.12 41.24 34.74
C PHE A 14 -34.18 39.81 35.32
N SER A 15 -33.58 38.85 34.63
CA SER A 15 -33.16 37.59 35.23
C SER A 15 -31.66 37.48 35.03
N SER A 16 -30.95 37.65 36.13
CA SER A 16 -29.50 37.44 36.24
C SER A 16 -29.18 35.98 35.99
N VAL A 17 -28.62 35.67 34.83
CA VAL A 17 -27.96 34.38 34.60
C VAL A 17 -26.52 34.50 35.09
N VAL A 18 -26.28 33.86 36.24
CA VAL A 18 -24.91 33.62 36.74
C VAL A 18 -24.23 32.69 35.77
N PHE A 19 -23.29 33.21 34.97
CA PHE A 19 -22.32 32.40 34.23
C PHE A 19 -21.37 31.76 35.25
N LEU A 20 -21.59 30.50 35.54
CA LEU A 20 -20.61 29.66 36.22
C LEU A 20 -19.55 29.33 35.18
N THR A 21 -18.47 30.08 35.19
CA THR A 21 -17.27 29.77 34.42
C THR A 21 -16.65 28.53 35.05
N LEU A 22 -16.98 27.36 34.52
CA LEU A 22 -16.18 26.16 34.70
C LEU A 22 -14.84 26.43 34.02
N ILE A 23 -13.81 26.75 34.81
CA ILE A 23 -12.41 26.68 34.40
C ILE A 23 -12.11 25.18 34.27
N THR A 24 -12.36 24.61 33.08
CA THR A 24 -11.73 23.35 32.70
C THR A 24 -10.28 23.67 32.40
N SER A 25 -9.38 23.41 33.38
CA SER A 25 -7.96 23.27 33.12
C SER A 25 -7.75 22.00 32.30
N GLY A 26 -8.23 22.00 31.04
CA GLY A 26 -7.98 20.96 30.08
C GLY A 26 -6.51 21.02 29.68
N LEU A 27 -5.84 19.88 29.69
CA LEU A 27 -4.57 19.65 29.01
C LEU A 27 -4.70 20.16 27.58
N ALA A 28 -4.11 21.32 27.28
CA ALA A 28 -3.93 21.81 25.92
C ALA A 28 -2.76 21.00 25.29
N PHE A 29 -2.92 19.72 25.13
CA PHE A 29 -2.24 19.05 24.03
C PHE A 29 -3.10 19.39 22.81
N ALA A 30 -2.61 20.34 21.99
CA ALA A 30 -3.11 20.49 20.64
C ALA A 30 -3.14 19.11 19.99
N GLU A 31 -4.06 18.90 19.06
CA GLU A 31 -4.41 17.65 18.38
C GLU A 31 -3.27 16.94 17.61
N ASP A 32 -2.01 17.13 18.01
CA ASP A 32 -0.84 16.52 17.41
C ASP A 32 -0.48 15.20 18.10
N TRP A 33 -0.96 14.13 17.55
CA TRP A 33 -0.49 12.77 17.76
C TRP A 33 0.96 12.64 17.28
N GLY A 34 1.93 13.13 18.06
CA GLY A 34 3.34 13.21 17.70
C GLY A 34 4.23 12.32 18.56
N ALA A 35 5.47 12.15 18.13
CA ALA A 35 6.51 11.59 18.96
C ALA A 35 7.10 12.68 19.87
N TYR A 36 7.47 12.27 21.06
CA TYR A 36 8.08 13.14 22.06
C TYR A 36 9.42 12.57 22.55
N SER A 37 10.33 13.48 22.91
CA SER A 37 11.44 13.19 23.80
C SER A 37 11.03 13.54 25.23
N ILE A 38 11.26 12.64 26.18
CA ILE A 38 10.94 12.81 27.59
C ILE A 38 12.27 12.85 28.34
N ALA A 39 12.60 13.97 28.94
CA ALA A 39 13.91 14.21 29.61
C ALA A 39 13.71 14.60 31.06
N PRO A 40 14.49 14.06 32.01
CA PRO A 40 14.43 14.49 33.41
C PRO A 40 14.96 15.91 33.57
N ALA A 41 14.30 16.74 34.37
CA ALA A 41 14.74 18.11 34.64
C ALA A 41 16.04 18.15 35.45
N SER A 42 16.27 17.14 36.30
CA SER A 42 17.45 16.98 37.17
C SER A 42 18.73 16.63 36.39
N ALA A 43 18.63 16.05 35.16
CA ALA A 43 19.78 15.55 34.41
C ALA A 43 19.76 16.05 32.95
N PRO A 44 20.18 17.30 32.67
CA PRO A 44 20.23 17.84 31.31
C PRO A 44 21.10 17.00 30.39
N GLY A 45 20.60 16.72 29.18
CA GLY A 45 21.25 15.89 28.15
C GLY A 45 20.96 14.39 28.27
N MET A 46 20.18 13.98 29.27
CA MET A 46 19.64 12.63 29.40
C MET A 46 18.20 12.58 28.98
N VAL A 47 17.73 11.42 28.49
CA VAL A 47 16.35 11.18 28.06
C VAL A 47 15.87 9.80 28.48
N LEU A 48 14.58 9.64 28.61
CA LEU A 48 13.92 8.35 28.84
C LEU A 48 14.22 7.39 27.68
N GLU A 49 14.64 6.17 27.98
CA GLU A 49 15.09 5.19 26.99
C GLU A 49 14.46 3.81 27.24
N ALA A 50 13.93 3.21 26.19
CA ALA A 50 13.45 1.84 26.17
C ALA A 50 14.63 0.86 25.98
N ALA A 51 14.95 0.08 27.00
CA ALA A 51 16.05 -0.89 27.03
C ALA A 51 15.50 -2.33 27.17
N GLY A 52 14.98 -2.90 26.07
CA GLY A 52 14.18 -4.15 26.09
C GLY A 52 12.87 -3.91 26.85
N ALA A 53 12.54 -4.77 27.80
CA ALA A 53 11.37 -4.59 28.67
C ALA A 53 11.60 -3.59 29.83
N LYS A 54 12.81 -3.06 29.98
CA LYS A 54 13.15 -2.07 31.03
C LYS A 54 13.07 -0.67 30.48
N VAL A 55 12.83 0.28 31.38
CA VAL A 55 12.90 1.71 31.12
C VAL A 55 14.01 2.31 31.91
N THR A 56 14.91 3.06 31.29
CA THR A 56 16.09 3.66 31.87
C THR A 56 16.28 5.08 31.35
N ILE A 57 17.30 5.77 31.85
CA ILE A 57 17.78 7.03 31.28
C ILE A 57 18.99 6.73 30.39
N GLY A 58 19.00 7.29 29.17
CA GLY A 58 20.12 7.25 28.25
C GLY A 58 20.61 8.64 27.88
N LYS A 59 21.86 8.75 27.39
CA LYS A 59 22.36 9.99 26.81
C LYS A 59 21.55 10.30 25.55
N SER A 60 21.07 11.54 25.41
CA SER A 60 20.30 11.97 24.25
C SER A 60 21.09 11.74 22.94
N SER A 61 20.60 10.90 22.07
CA SER A 61 21.20 10.53 20.78
C SER A 61 20.22 10.67 19.61
N GLY A 62 18.92 10.87 19.90
CA GLY A 62 17.86 10.85 18.89
C GLY A 62 17.49 9.45 18.38
N ALA A 63 18.02 8.38 18.99
CA ALA A 63 17.74 7.00 18.62
C ALA A 63 16.24 6.66 18.76
N ALA A 64 15.76 5.65 18.01
CA ALA A 64 14.35 5.27 17.99
C ALA A 64 13.83 4.81 19.37
N ASN A 65 14.66 4.19 20.19
CA ASN A 65 14.33 3.76 21.56
C ASN A 65 14.27 4.91 22.58
N GLN A 66 14.56 6.15 22.18
CA GLN A 66 14.45 7.38 22.97
C GLN A 66 13.28 8.27 22.54
N LYS A 67 12.43 7.78 21.62
CA LYS A 67 11.25 8.47 21.14
C LYS A 67 10.00 7.79 21.66
N TRP A 68 9.04 8.59 22.11
CA TRP A 68 7.86 8.12 22.81
C TRP A 68 6.60 8.72 22.20
N PHE A 69 5.61 7.91 21.92
CA PHE A 69 4.28 8.40 21.59
C PHE A 69 3.49 8.62 22.89
N VAL A 70 2.92 9.79 23.03
CA VAL A 70 1.99 10.13 24.13
C VAL A 70 0.60 10.24 23.51
N ILE A 71 -0.28 9.30 23.86
CA ILE A 71 -1.59 9.13 23.21
C ILE A 71 -2.68 9.33 24.23
N ALA A 72 -3.54 10.34 24.05
CA ALA A 72 -4.67 10.62 24.94
C ALA A 72 -5.62 9.41 25.02
N LYS A 73 -6.16 9.21 26.21
CA LYS A 73 -7.24 8.27 26.53
C LYS A 73 -8.41 9.04 27.16
N ASP A 74 -9.38 8.34 27.68
CA ASP A 74 -10.55 8.95 28.28
C ASP A 74 -10.20 9.82 29.49
N GLY A 75 -10.79 11.00 29.57
CA GLY A 75 -10.58 11.96 30.63
C GLY A 75 -9.21 12.66 30.55
N GLU A 76 -8.48 12.71 31.66
CA GLU A 76 -7.18 13.39 31.79
C GLU A 76 -5.96 12.44 31.62
N PHE A 77 -6.21 11.20 31.16
CA PHE A 77 -5.18 10.17 31.06
C PHE A 77 -4.67 9.97 29.64
N CYS A 78 -3.43 9.51 29.55
CA CYS A 78 -2.79 9.10 28.28
C CYS A 78 -2.03 7.79 28.49
N VAL A 79 -1.62 7.15 27.39
CA VAL A 79 -0.63 6.08 27.38
C VAL A 79 0.67 6.59 26.79
N ILE A 80 1.79 6.03 27.25
CA ILE A 80 3.13 6.37 26.79
C ILE A 80 3.72 5.11 26.18
N GLN A 81 4.04 5.16 24.88
CA GLN A 81 4.50 4.03 24.09
C GLN A 81 5.88 4.33 23.50
N PRO A 82 6.86 3.39 23.55
CA PRO A 82 8.10 3.59 22.82
C PRO A 82 7.87 3.55 21.31
N ALA A 83 8.38 4.53 20.57
CA ALA A 83 8.20 4.58 19.11
C ALA A 83 8.81 3.37 18.40
N ARG A 84 9.81 2.71 19.02
CA ARG A 84 10.42 1.48 18.49
C ARG A 84 9.47 0.26 18.54
N ASP A 85 8.60 0.20 19.55
CA ASP A 85 7.65 -0.90 19.73
C ASP A 85 6.36 -0.38 20.37
N PRO A 86 5.41 0.13 19.57
CA PRO A 86 4.14 0.68 20.07
C PRO A 86 3.19 -0.36 20.68
N SER A 87 3.48 -1.66 20.57
CA SER A 87 2.69 -2.70 21.22
C SER A 87 2.92 -2.76 22.73
N LEU A 88 4.01 -2.14 23.19
CA LEU A 88 4.38 -2.04 24.59
C LEU A 88 4.02 -0.66 25.16
N TRP A 89 3.51 -0.65 26.39
CA TRP A 89 3.16 0.58 27.10
C TRP A 89 3.99 0.74 28.35
N LEU A 90 4.35 1.97 28.68
CA LEU A 90 4.99 2.31 29.94
C LEU A 90 4.06 1.96 31.11
N ALA A 91 4.54 1.16 32.03
CA ALA A 91 3.77 0.66 33.16
C ALA A 91 4.57 0.71 34.47
N ALA A 92 3.86 0.87 35.58
CA ALA A 92 4.41 0.56 36.89
C ALA A 92 4.40 -0.96 37.10
N SER A 93 5.55 -1.57 37.26
CA SER A 93 5.73 -3.02 37.32
C SER A 93 4.78 -3.70 38.30
N GLY A 94 4.04 -4.71 37.78
CA GLY A 94 3.07 -5.47 38.58
C GLY A 94 1.96 -4.63 39.22
N GLY A 95 1.63 -3.45 38.66
CA GLY A 95 0.65 -2.53 39.23
C GLY A 95 1.06 -1.91 40.59
N GLY A 96 2.36 -1.90 40.89
CA GLY A 96 2.88 -1.38 42.16
C GLY A 96 2.57 0.11 42.37
N SER A 97 2.37 0.50 43.63
CA SER A 97 2.01 1.87 44.06
C SER A 97 2.87 2.36 45.25
N LYS A 98 4.12 1.91 45.34
CA LYS A 98 5.05 2.25 46.43
C LYS A 98 6.32 2.90 45.90
N ASN A 99 6.98 3.68 46.74
CA ASN A 99 8.31 4.23 46.45
C ASN A 99 9.27 3.12 46.02
N GLY A 100 9.99 3.33 44.91
CA GLY A 100 10.90 2.36 44.34
C GLY A 100 10.26 1.29 43.44
N THR A 101 8.94 1.39 43.10
CA THR A 101 8.32 0.54 42.11
C THR A 101 8.94 0.79 40.72
N PRO A 102 9.61 -0.20 40.09
CA PRO A 102 10.26 0.01 38.80
C PRO A 102 9.28 0.29 37.69
N LEU A 103 9.70 1.11 36.70
CA LEU A 103 9.01 1.28 35.45
C LEU A 103 9.46 0.22 34.44
N VAL A 104 8.52 -0.34 33.71
CA VAL A 104 8.71 -1.39 32.72
C VAL A 104 7.89 -1.12 31.46
N LEU A 105 8.17 -1.84 30.40
CA LEU A 105 7.34 -1.91 29.21
C LEU A 105 6.56 -3.22 29.23
N GLU A 106 5.26 -3.14 29.23
CA GLU A 106 4.34 -4.28 29.24
C GLU A 106 3.40 -4.23 28.03
N ALA A 107 2.88 -5.38 27.62
CA ALA A 107 1.86 -5.44 26.57
C ALA A 107 0.66 -4.55 26.91
N ALA A 108 0.11 -3.90 25.92
CA ALA A 108 -1.04 -3.01 26.04
C ALA A 108 -2.25 -3.76 26.64
N SER A 109 -2.70 -3.36 27.81
CA SER A 109 -3.85 -3.97 28.51
C SER A 109 -4.90 -2.95 28.95
N GLY A 110 -4.53 -1.64 28.97
CA GLY A 110 -5.39 -0.60 29.52
C GLY A 110 -5.49 -0.61 31.04
N ALA A 111 -4.63 -1.39 31.73
CA ALA A 111 -4.59 -1.41 33.19
C ALA A 111 -4.28 -0.02 33.76
N PRO A 112 -4.79 0.36 34.95
CA PRO A 112 -4.51 1.65 35.57
C PRO A 112 -3.02 1.95 35.76
N SER A 113 -2.16 0.92 35.82
CA SER A 113 -0.69 1.05 35.86
C SER A 113 -0.05 1.51 34.55
N GLN A 114 -0.82 1.50 33.45
CA GLN A 114 -0.39 1.92 32.11
C GLN A 114 -1.00 3.26 31.69
N LEU A 115 -1.85 3.85 32.54
CA LEU A 115 -2.53 5.11 32.29
C LEU A 115 -1.86 6.23 33.09
N TRP A 116 -1.50 7.32 32.42
CA TRP A 116 -0.69 8.39 32.96
C TRP A 116 -1.38 9.75 32.82
N ASN A 117 -1.36 10.55 33.87
CA ASN A 117 -1.70 11.96 33.82
C ASN A 117 -0.39 12.77 33.69
N LEU A 118 -0.25 13.56 32.64
CA LEU A 118 0.87 14.49 32.43
C LEU A 118 0.48 15.86 32.97
N LYS A 119 0.67 16.06 34.26
CA LYS A 119 0.33 17.32 34.94
C LYS A 119 1.38 18.37 34.63
N LYS A 120 1.01 19.40 33.89
CA LYS A 120 1.89 20.53 33.57
C LYS A 120 2.13 21.41 34.79
N LEU A 121 3.40 21.80 35.00
CA LEU A 121 3.84 22.68 36.06
C LEU A 121 4.02 24.11 35.55
N ASP A 122 4.08 25.09 36.49
CA ASP A 122 4.24 26.51 36.16
C ASP A 122 5.57 26.83 35.46
N ASN A 123 6.60 26.01 35.68
CA ASN A 123 7.91 26.12 35.01
C ASN A 123 7.96 25.50 33.62
N GLY A 124 6.83 24.96 33.14
CA GLY A 124 6.70 24.33 31.83
C GLY A 124 7.10 22.85 31.75
N ASN A 125 7.62 22.27 32.83
CA ASN A 125 7.85 20.83 32.96
C ASN A 125 6.53 20.08 33.26
N TYR A 126 6.61 18.77 33.39
CA TYR A 126 5.48 17.89 33.70
C TYR A 126 5.82 16.93 34.84
N ASN A 127 4.83 16.65 35.71
CA ASN A 127 4.84 15.43 36.51
C ASN A 127 4.06 14.34 35.73
N LEU A 128 4.63 13.15 35.64
CA LEU A 128 3.99 11.98 35.02
C LEU A 128 3.43 11.10 36.15
N ILE A 129 2.11 11.09 36.31
CA ILE A 129 1.40 10.51 37.46
C ILE A 129 0.61 9.29 36.99
N PRO A 130 0.83 8.08 37.49
CA PRO A 130 0.07 6.90 37.10
C PRO A 130 -1.31 6.88 37.74
N GLN A 131 -2.35 6.41 36.99
CA GLN A 131 -3.74 6.40 37.47
C GLN A 131 -3.94 5.60 38.78
N GLN A 132 -3.23 4.45 38.92
CA GLN A 132 -3.39 3.60 40.11
C GLN A 132 -2.77 4.19 41.39
N ALA A 133 -1.90 5.22 41.28
CA ALA A 133 -1.23 5.82 42.39
C ALA A 133 -1.11 7.35 42.20
N PRO A 134 -2.21 8.11 42.36
CA PRO A 134 -2.23 9.54 42.05
C PRO A 134 -1.35 10.40 42.95
N GLU A 135 -0.88 9.87 44.05
CA GLU A 135 0.10 10.52 44.97
C GLU A 135 1.56 10.28 44.54
N MET A 136 1.82 9.48 43.54
CA MET A 136 3.14 9.12 43.04
C MET A 136 3.47 9.86 41.75
N GLY A 137 4.75 9.98 41.41
CA GLY A 137 5.24 10.47 40.14
C GLY A 137 6.35 9.61 39.57
N LEU A 138 6.61 9.75 38.29
CA LEU A 138 7.77 9.17 37.62
C LEU A 138 9.04 9.82 38.16
N ASP A 139 9.95 9.03 38.74
CA ASP A 139 11.19 9.49 39.39
C ASP A 139 12.44 8.99 38.66
N ASP A 140 13.44 9.85 38.52
CA ASP A 140 14.71 9.55 37.88
C ASP A 140 15.78 8.99 38.83
N PHE A 141 15.40 8.19 39.73
CA PHE A 141 16.16 7.58 40.83
C PHE A 141 17.54 8.21 41.08
N ALA A 142 17.68 8.91 42.20
CA ALA A 142 18.92 9.54 42.65
C ALA A 142 19.53 10.58 41.67
N GLY A 143 18.70 11.21 40.82
CA GLY A 143 19.10 12.25 39.90
C GLY A 143 19.75 11.76 38.60
N GLY A 144 19.53 10.52 38.24
CA GLY A 144 19.69 9.91 36.90
C GLY A 144 20.78 10.41 35.95
N LYS A 145 22.00 10.75 36.46
CA LYS A 145 23.06 11.36 35.65
C LYS A 145 23.92 10.37 34.87
N THR A 146 23.69 9.08 35.07
CA THR A 146 24.47 8.02 34.40
C THR A 146 23.57 7.22 33.46
N PRO A 147 23.99 6.98 32.18
CA PRO A 147 23.25 6.10 31.28
C PRO A 147 23.00 4.73 31.92
N GLY A 148 21.78 4.21 31.78
CA GLY A 148 21.33 2.97 32.41
C GLY A 148 20.73 3.14 33.82
N SER A 149 20.66 4.36 34.34
CA SER A 149 19.95 4.60 35.61
C SER A 149 18.48 4.19 35.46
N ARG A 150 17.97 3.53 36.50
CA ARG A 150 16.58 3.05 36.53
C ARG A 150 15.60 4.21 36.71
N ILE A 151 14.39 3.99 36.32
CA ILE A 151 13.24 4.85 36.55
C ILE A 151 12.27 4.10 37.45
N ASP A 152 11.76 4.78 38.49
CA ASP A 152 10.76 4.17 39.38
C ASP A 152 9.66 5.18 39.77
N LEU A 153 8.72 4.74 40.57
CA LEU A 153 7.72 5.61 41.20
C LEU A 153 8.22 6.13 42.55
N TRP A 154 7.99 7.41 42.79
CA TRP A 154 8.24 8.04 44.09
C TRP A 154 7.09 8.95 44.49
N THR A 155 6.90 9.13 45.82
CA THR A 155 5.86 10.05 46.34
C THR A 155 6.05 11.45 45.77
N ASN A 156 5.02 11.97 45.11
CA ASN A 156 5.08 13.24 44.40
C ASN A 156 5.21 14.39 45.42
N LYS A 157 6.24 15.23 45.23
CA LYS A 157 6.53 16.37 46.07
C LYS A 157 6.77 17.60 45.23
N ALA A 158 6.02 18.65 45.46
CA ALA A 158 6.14 19.92 44.76
C ALA A 158 7.55 20.49 44.83
N GLY A 159 8.13 20.86 43.69
CA GLY A 159 9.48 21.42 43.56
C GLY A 159 10.62 20.38 43.59
N ASP A 160 10.31 19.09 43.58
CA ASP A 160 11.31 18.03 43.48
C ASP A 160 11.66 17.80 42.02
N GLN A 161 12.87 18.23 41.60
CA GLN A 161 13.34 18.15 40.22
C GLN A 161 13.50 16.72 39.69
N HIS A 162 13.57 15.72 40.57
CA HIS A 162 13.64 14.30 40.17
C HIS A 162 12.31 13.78 39.64
N LEU A 163 11.20 14.42 40.01
CA LEU A 163 9.84 14.12 39.58
C LEU A 163 9.38 14.99 38.41
N GLU A 164 10.22 15.93 37.95
CA GLU A 164 9.90 16.86 36.88
C GLU A 164 10.52 16.41 35.55
N TRP A 165 9.72 16.40 34.49
CA TRP A 165 10.08 15.92 33.17
C TRP A 165 9.81 16.97 32.10
N LYS A 166 10.77 17.18 31.22
CA LYS A 166 10.62 18.00 30.03
C LYS A 166 10.09 17.12 28.91
N VAL A 167 8.86 17.35 28.46
CA VAL A 167 8.23 16.66 27.35
C VAL A 167 8.32 17.56 26.12
N THR A 168 9.10 17.15 25.11
CA THR A 168 9.39 17.98 23.92
C THR A 168 8.91 17.26 22.67
N ALA A 169 8.01 17.87 21.88
CA ALA A 169 7.55 17.34 20.62
C ALA A 169 8.69 17.21 19.59
N LEU A 170 8.73 16.12 18.87
CA LEU A 170 9.67 15.84 17.79
C LEU A 170 8.98 16.06 16.45
N ALA A 171 9.44 17.06 15.70
CA ALA A 171 8.86 17.41 14.41
C ALA A 171 8.99 16.26 13.39
N GLY A 172 7.92 16.03 12.60
CA GLY A 172 7.93 15.11 11.46
C GLY A 172 7.77 13.62 11.80
N ILE A 173 7.45 13.27 13.06
CA ILE A 173 7.16 11.89 13.47
C ILE A 173 5.72 11.86 14.01
N SER A 174 4.79 11.39 13.21
CA SER A 174 3.42 11.15 13.66
C SER A 174 3.37 9.87 14.49
N ALA A 175 2.58 9.88 15.58
CA ALA A 175 2.20 8.64 16.24
C ALA A 175 1.49 7.73 15.24
N PRO A 176 1.63 6.39 15.33
CA PRO A 176 0.70 5.53 14.66
C PRO A 176 -0.71 5.96 15.07
N PRO A 177 -1.68 5.98 14.14
CA PRO A 177 -3.04 6.32 14.51
C PRO A 177 -3.40 5.44 15.72
N PRO A 178 -4.05 6.01 16.75
CA PRO A 178 -4.51 5.21 17.87
C PRO A 178 -5.25 4.03 17.29
N ALA A 179 -4.99 2.85 17.83
CA ALA A 179 -5.87 1.70 17.56
C ALA A 179 -7.28 2.25 17.70
N ALA A 180 -7.98 2.38 16.56
CA ALA A 180 -9.11 3.28 16.42
C ALA A 180 -9.99 3.21 17.67
N GLN A 181 -10.12 4.35 18.36
CA GLN A 181 -11.18 4.47 19.36
C GLN A 181 -12.44 3.94 18.69
N GLU A 182 -13.15 3.07 19.36
CA GLU A 182 -14.41 2.53 18.91
C GLU A 182 -15.28 3.69 18.46
N ALA A 183 -15.21 4.03 17.17
CA ALA A 183 -16.28 4.74 16.53
C ALA A 183 -17.46 3.83 16.76
N GLY A 184 -18.40 4.26 17.58
CA GLY A 184 -19.55 3.47 17.98
C GLY A 184 -20.13 2.85 16.73
N SER A 185 -19.96 1.55 16.57
CA SER A 185 -20.61 0.85 15.48
C SER A 185 -22.10 1.09 15.69
N ASN A 186 -22.83 1.43 14.63
CA ASN A 186 -24.30 1.39 14.66
C ASN A 186 -24.82 -0.03 15.00
N TYR A 187 -23.88 -0.97 15.24
CA TYR A 187 -24.01 -2.31 15.74
C TYR A 187 -23.46 -2.38 17.17
N ALA A 188 -24.26 -1.92 18.15
CA ALA A 188 -24.00 -2.26 19.54
C ALA A 188 -24.39 -3.74 19.72
N PRO A 189 -23.48 -4.61 20.20
CA PRO A 189 -23.81 -5.99 20.49
C PRO A 189 -25.02 -6.08 21.41
N VAL A 190 -25.94 -7.01 21.11
CA VAL A 190 -27.15 -7.26 21.90
C VAL A 190 -26.99 -8.63 22.53
N GLU A 191 -27.23 -8.74 23.84
CA GLU A 191 -27.33 -10.03 24.49
C GLU A 191 -28.59 -10.76 24.02
N ILE A 192 -28.40 -11.94 23.46
CA ILE A 192 -29.49 -12.84 23.01
C ILE A 192 -29.21 -14.23 23.61
N LYS A 193 -30.23 -14.85 24.16
CA LYS A 193 -30.10 -16.23 24.65
C LYS A 193 -29.91 -17.19 23.47
N PRO A 194 -29.09 -18.26 23.62
CA PRO A 194 -28.82 -19.20 22.53
C PRO A 194 -30.09 -19.80 21.89
N GLU A 195 -31.13 -20.04 22.68
CA GLU A 195 -32.42 -20.56 22.24
C GLU A 195 -33.24 -19.55 21.39
N GLU A 196 -32.96 -18.27 21.48
CA GLU A 196 -33.61 -17.21 20.72
C GLU A 196 -32.96 -16.95 19.36
N ILE A 197 -31.79 -17.57 19.10
CA ILE A 197 -31.07 -17.43 17.85
C ILE A 197 -31.81 -18.16 16.73
N ARG A 198 -32.34 -17.39 15.78
CA ARG A 198 -33.03 -17.94 14.62
C ARG A 198 -32.05 -18.66 13.71
N ARG A 199 -32.38 -19.90 13.33
CA ARG A 199 -31.51 -20.76 12.51
C ARG A 199 -31.66 -20.44 11.02
N GLY A 200 -30.53 -20.24 10.34
CA GLY A 200 -30.47 -20.02 8.90
C GLY A 200 -30.52 -21.34 8.09
N ALA A 201 -30.71 -21.20 6.79
CA ALA A 201 -30.77 -22.32 5.84
C ALA A 201 -29.41 -22.66 5.24
N ILE A 202 -29.20 -23.93 4.93
CA ILE A 202 -28.05 -24.42 4.15
C ILE A 202 -28.55 -24.88 2.78
N LYS A 203 -27.82 -24.53 1.72
CA LYS A 203 -27.97 -25.04 0.35
C LYS A 203 -26.63 -25.58 -0.13
N GLU A 204 -26.65 -26.70 -0.85
CA GLU A 204 -25.44 -27.34 -1.36
C GLU A 204 -25.59 -27.65 -2.85
N PHE A 205 -24.51 -27.50 -3.60
CA PHE A 205 -24.48 -27.84 -5.02
C PHE A 205 -23.05 -28.14 -5.50
N LYS A 206 -22.94 -28.69 -6.71
CA LYS A 206 -21.66 -28.86 -7.41
C LYS A 206 -21.55 -27.81 -8.50
N PHE A 207 -20.47 -27.02 -8.45
CA PHE A 207 -20.14 -26.09 -9.51
C PHE A 207 -19.23 -26.76 -10.53
N VAL A 208 -19.63 -26.77 -11.81
CA VAL A 208 -18.97 -27.53 -12.90
C VAL A 208 -18.69 -26.71 -14.16
N GLN A 209 -18.96 -25.40 -14.13
CA GLN A 209 -18.97 -24.54 -15.33
C GLN A 209 -17.83 -23.53 -15.37
N SER A 210 -16.72 -23.78 -14.65
CA SER A 210 -15.66 -22.79 -14.59
C SER A 210 -14.93 -22.62 -15.92
N LYS A 211 -14.81 -21.38 -16.39
CA LYS A 211 -13.96 -20.98 -17.52
C LYS A 211 -12.52 -20.76 -17.07
N PHE A 212 -12.32 -20.28 -15.84
CA PHE A 212 -10.98 -20.10 -15.26
C PHE A 212 -10.30 -21.44 -14.96
N PHE A 213 -11.08 -22.44 -14.57
CA PHE A 213 -10.59 -23.78 -14.21
C PHE A 213 -11.39 -24.85 -14.98
N PRO A 214 -11.23 -24.95 -16.31
CA PRO A 214 -12.07 -25.78 -17.15
C PRO A 214 -12.01 -27.27 -16.77
N GLY A 215 -13.17 -27.92 -16.84
CA GLY A 215 -13.35 -29.35 -16.55
C GLY A 215 -13.33 -29.71 -15.06
N THR A 216 -13.09 -28.77 -14.16
CA THR A 216 -13.11 -29.03 -12.72
C THR A 216 -14.52 -29.07 -12.16
N THR A 217 -14.71 -29.89 -11.13
CA THR A 217 -15.90 -29.91 -10.28
C THR A 217 -15.52 -29.47 -8.87
N ARG A 218 -16.42 -28.80 -8.16
CA ARG A 218 -16.22 -28.42 -6.76
C ARG A 218 -17.53 -28.37 -6.00
N ASP A 219 -17.50 -28.76 -4.72
CA ASP A 219 -18.64 -28.63 -3.83
C ASP A 219 -18.72 -27.19 -3.31
N VAL A 220 -19.92 -26.65 -3.28
CA VAL A 220 -20.24 -25.33 -2.73
C VAL A 220 -21.38 -25.46 -1.76
N THR A 221 -21.24 -24.88 -0.58
CA THR A 221 -22.28 -24.75 0.43
C THR A 221 -22.62 -23.28 0.61
N ILE A 222 -23.91 -22.94 0.66
CA ILE A 222 -24.39 -21.58 0.92
C ILE A 222 -25.09 -21.60 2.27
N PHE A 223 -24.74 -20.67 3.14
CA PHE A 223 -25.46 -20.36 4.36
C PHE A 223 -26.28 -19.07 4.15
N ILE A 224 -27.59 -19.16 4.37
CA ILE A 224 -28.51 -18.01 4.29
C ILE A 224 -29.04 -17.75 5.71
N PRO A 225 -28.64 -16.61 6.36
CA PRO A 225 -29.07 -16.32 7.72
C PRO A 225 -30.56 -16.03 7.78
N ALA A 226 -31.20 -16.36 8.89
CA ALA A 226 -32.63 -16.15 9.10
C ALA A 226 -33.06 -14.66 9.12
N GLN A 227 -32.12 -13.75 9.25
CA GLN A 227 -32.32 -12.30 9.21
C GLN A 227 -32.30 -11.73 7.78
N TYR A 228 -31.89 -12.52 6.78
CA TYR A 228 -31.89 -12.09 5.38
C TYR A 228 -33.31 -12.14 4.81
N ASP A 229 -33.78 -11.03 4.27
CA ASP A 229 -35.11 -10.87 3.69
C ASP A 229 -35.10 -10.48 2.19
N GLY A 230 -33.92 -10.31 1.60
CA GLY A 230 -33.75 -9.93 0.19
C GLY A 230 -33.97 -8.45 -0.14
N THR A 231 -34.46 -7.65 0.80
CA THR A 231 -34.80 -6.22 0.54
C THR A 231 -33.56 -5.34 0.33
N LYS A 232 -32.43 -5.72 0.96
CA LYS A 232 -31.14 -5.05 0.81
C LYS A 232 -30.07 -6.05 0.38
N PRO A 233 -29.03 -5.62 -0.34
CA PRO A 233 -27.88 -6.46 -0.61
C PRO A 233 -27.28 -6.99 0.71
N ALA A 234 -27.10 -8.31 0.81
CA ALA A 234 -26.42 -8.92 1.95
C ALA A 234 -24.90 -8.82 1.81
N CYS A 235 -24.22 -8.68 2.94
CA CYS A 235 -22.77 -8.89 2.98
C CYS A 235 -22.43 -10.33 2.63
N VAL A 236 -21.17 -10.58 2.23
CA VAL A 236 -20.72 -11.92 1.81
C VAL A 236 -19.51 -12.34 2.65
N TYR A 237 -19.59 -13.54 3.20
CA TYR A 237 -18.45 -14.25 3.77
C TYR A 237 -18.09 -15.43 2.87
N LEU A 238 -17.01 -15.30 2.08
CA LEU A 238 -16.51 -16.38 1.25
C LEU A 238 -15.41 -17.14 1.98
N LYS A 239 -15.55 -18.46 2.06
CA LYS A 239 -14.54 -19.31 2.69
C LYS A 239 -14.05 -20.40 1.75
N THR A 240 -12.76 -20.54 1.66
CA THR A 240 -12.06 -21.60 0.94
C THR A 240 -12.05 -22.93 1.73
N ASP A 241 -11.72 -24.03 1.06
CA ASP A 241 -11.70 -25.39 1.65
C ASP A 241 -13.04 -25.92 2.19
N GLY A 242 -14.15 -25.26 1.82
CA GLY A 242 -15.51 -25.75 2.07
C GLY A 242 -16.05 -25.44 3.46
N TYR A 243 -17.21 -25.99 3.73
CA TYR A 243 -18.05 -25.70 4.90
C TYR A 243 -17.65 -26.52 6.13
N LYS A 244 -17.75 -25.92 7.32
CA LYS A 244 -17.69 -26.59 8.63
C LYS A 244 -18.86 -26.12 9.50
N PRO A 245 -19.58 -27.03 10.21
CA PRO A 245 -20.76 -26.67 11.03
C PRO A 245 -20.50 -25.60 12.07
N ALA A 246 -19.34 -25.59 12.71
CA ALA A 246 -18.99 -24.59 13.71
C ALA A 246 -19.01 -23.14 13.15
N GLU A 247 -18.66 -22.95 11.88
CA GLU A 247 -18.67 -21.60 11.25
C GLU A 247 -20.11 -21.09 11.05
N LYS A 248 -21.05 -21.99 10.75
CA LYS A 248 -22.48 -21.63 10.67
C LYS A 248 -22.99 -21.12 12.03
N GLU A 249 -22.67 -21.84 13.11
CA GLU A 249 -23.10 -21.46 14.46
C GLU A 249 -22.53 -20.11 14.89
N LEU A 250 -21.27 -19.85 14.55
CA LEU A 250 -20.62 -18.57 14.80
C LEU A 250 -21.28 -17.44 13.99
N LEU A 251 -21.53 -17.65 12.69
CA LEU A 251 -22.23 -16.68 11.83
C LEU A 251 -23.63 -16.38 12.37
N GLU A 252 -24.42 -17.40 12.71
CA GLU A 252 -25.77 -17.22 13.27
C GLU A 252 -25.73 -16.40 14.55
N THR A 253 -24.78 -16.71 15.44
CA THR A 253 -24.62 -16.00 16.71
C THR A 253 -24.25 -14.54 16.46
N MET A 254 -23.18 -14.26 15.73
CA MET A 254 -22.68 -12.90 15.55
C MET A 254 -23.64 -12.00 14.75
N ILE A 255 -24.41 -12.57 13.80
CA ILE A 255 -25.45 -11.81 13.09
C ILE A 255 -26.63 -11.52 14.04
N ALA A 256 -27.04 -12.49 14.87
CA ALA A 256 -28.12 -12.31 15.83
C ALA A 256 -27.74 -11.28 16.91
N THR A 257 -26.50 -11.36 17.45
CA THR A 257 -25.99 -10.41 18.45
C THR A 257 -25.57 -9.07 17.86
N LYS A 258 -25.68 -8.86 16.56
CA LYS A 258 -25.24 -7.67 15.84
C LYS A 258 -23.75 -7.34 15.97
N GLU A 259 -22.89 -8.33 16.18
CA GLU A 259 -21.44 -8.20 16.11
C GLU A 259 -20.94 -8.12 14.67
N MET A 260 -21.74 -8.59 13.72
CA MET A 260 -21.47 -8.45 12.28
C MET A 260 -22.78 -8.22 11.51
N PRO A 261 -22.73 -7.62 10.29
CA PRO A 261 -23.91 -7.40 9.47
C PRO A 261 -24.58 -8.72 9.03
N VAL A 262 -25.80 -8.60 8.47
CA VAL A 262 -26.46 -9.73 7.81
C VAL A 262 -25.60 -10.22 6.64
N THR A 263 -25.03 -11.40 6.78
CA THR A 263 -23.97 -11.92 5.90
C THR A 263 -24.34 -13.31 5.40
N ILE A 264 -24.36 -13.48 4.08
CA ILE A 264 -24.51 -14.78 3.43
C ILE A 264 -23.14 -15.46 3.36
N GLY A 265 -23.04 -16.68 3.85
CA GLY A 265 -21.84 -17.51 3.76
C GLY A 265 -21.78 -18.30 2.45
N VAL A 266 -20.66 -18.23 1.74
CA VAL A 266 -20.37 -19.05 0.55
C VAL A 266 -19.09 -19.83 0.81
N PHE A 267 -19.22 -21.14 0.99
CA PHE A 267 -18.14 -22.05 1.31
C PHE A 267 -17.80 -22.90 0.09
N VAL A 268 -16.59 -22.74 -0.43
CA VAL A 268 -16.19 -23.37 -1.69
C VAL A 268 -14.97 -24.27 -1.50
N LYS A 269 -15.07 -25.54 -1.96
CA LYS A 269 -13.92 -26.43 -2.06
C LYS A 269 -13.11 -26.13 -3.31
N PRO A 270 -11.78 -26.40 -3.31
CA PRO A 270 -10.98 -26.31 -4.53
C PRO A 270 -11.49 -27.26 -5.60
N GLY A 271 -11.22 -26.95 -6.86
CA GLY A 271 -11.61 -27.79 -7.97
C GLY A 271 -10.86 -29.11 -8.01
N SER A 272 -11.53 -30.12 -8.57
CA SER A 272 -10.96 -31.42 -8.89
C SER A 272 -11.36 -31.81 -10.30
N LEU A 273 -10.42 -32.26 -11.11
CA LEU A 273 -10.70 -32.86 -12.42
C LEU A 273 -10.81 -34.38 -12.21
N PRO A 274 -11.99 -34.97 -12.38
CA PRO A 274 -12.18 -36.40 -12.19
C PRO A 274 -11.35 -37.20 -13.22
N PRO A 275 -10.84 -38.38 -12.85
CA PRO A 275 -10.07 -39.21 -13.74
C PRO A 275 -10.98 -39.85 -14.81
N PRO A 276 -10.47 -40.06 -16.03
CA PRO A 276 -11.27 -40.67 -17.10
C PRO A 276 -11.53 -42.16 -16.90
N LYS A 277 -10.82 -42.81 -15.97
CA LYS A 277 -10.93 -44.25 -15.67
C LYS A 277 -11.06 -44.49 -14.17
N LYS A 278 -11.94 -45.40 -13.80
CA LYS A 278 -12.09 -45.86 -12.42
C LYS A 278 -10.77 -46.46 -11.90
N GLY A 279 -10.37 -46.06 -10.70
CA GLY A 279 -9.14 -46.55 -10.05
C GLY A 279 -7.88 -45.70 -10.35
N THR A 280 -8.00 -44.61 -11.09
CA THR A 280 -6.94 -43.62 -11.25
C THR A 280 -7.22 -42.39 -10.35
N LEU A 281 -6.14 -41.63 -10.01
CA LEU A 281 -6.27 -40.46 -9.15
C LEU A 281 -6.90 -39.30 -9.92
N ASP A 282 -7.72 -38.52 -9.25
CA ASP A 282 -8.18 -37.22 -9.72
C ASP A 282 -7.04 -36.20 -9.68
N ARG A 283 -7.09 -35.20 -10.58
CA ARG A 283 -6.19 -34.04 -10.52
C ARG A 283 -6.79 -33.02 -9.54
N ARG A 284 -6.20 -32.97 -8.34
CA ARG A 284 -6.60 -32.00 -7.32
C ARG A 284 -5.98 -30.65 -7.61
N ASN A 285 -6.82 -29.64 -7.77
CA ASN A 285 -6.35 -28.32 -8.14
C ASN A 285 -6.02 -27.42 -6.93
N ARG A 286 -6.11 -27.89 -5.69
CA ARG A 286 -5.98 -27.00 -4.52
C ARG A 286 -4.75 -26.08 -4.57
N CYS A 287 -3.56 -26.64 -4.67
CA CYS A 287 -2.34 -25.81 -4.76
C CYS A 287 -2.28 -25.01 -6.06
N PHE A 288 -2.80 -25.57 -7.17
CA PHE A 288 -2.84 -24.86 -8.44
C PHE A 288 -3.75 -23.60 -8.39
N GLU A 289 -4.93 -23.71 -7.77
CA GLU A 289 -5.90 -22.62 -7.67
C GLU A 289 -5.56 -21.64 -6.54
N TYR A 290 -5.08 -22.17 -5.40
CA TYR A 290 -4.97 -21.39 -4.16
C TYR A 290 -3.59 -20.80 -3.92
N ASP A 291 -2.50 -21.52 -4.21
CA ASP A 291 -1.14 -21.04 -3.97
C ASP A 291 -0.60 -20.16 -5.12
N GLY A 292 -1.32 -20.14 -6.26
CA GLY A 292 -1.00 -19.22 -7.35
C GLY A 292 -1.32 -17.77 -6.95
N VAL A 293 -0.30 -16.91 -7.02
CA VAL A 293 -0.42 -15.49 -6.63
C VAL A 293 -1.02 -14.58 -7.72
N SER A 294 -1.66 -15.16 -8.76
CA SER A 294 -2.38 -14.45 -9.82
C SER A 294 -3.81 -14.07 -9.42
N ASP A 295 -4.46 -13.25 -10.25
CA ASP A 295 -5.86 -12.84 -10.05
C ASP A 295 -6.90 -13.91 -10.50
N ASN A 296 -6.48 -15.04 -11.05
CA ASN A 296 -7.38 -16.05 -11.60
C ASN A 296 -8.42 -16.55 -10.59
N ASN A 297 -8.02 -16.76 -9.33
CA ASN A 297 -8.93 -17.30 -8.34
C ASN A 297 -9.95 -16.25 -7.84
N VAL A 298 -9.55 -15.02 -7.66
CA VAL A 298 -10.50 -13.95 -7.32
C VAL A 298 -11.47 -13.69 -8.48
N ARG A 299 -10.99 -13.74 -9.71
CA ARG A 299 -11.85 -13.61 -10.89
C ARG A 299 -12.85 -14.76 -10.97
N PHE A 300 -12.44 -15.98 -10.68
CA PHE A 300 -13.37 -17.11 -10.56
C PHE A 300 -14.46 -16.81 -9.52
N PHE A 301 -14.10 -16.31 -8.33
CA PHE A 301 -15.09 -15.97 -7.31
C PHE A 301 -16.04 -14.87 -7.75
N VAL A 302 -15.52 -13.80 -8.35
CA VAL A 302 -16.29 -12.58 -8.66
C VAL A 302 -17.04 -12.67 -9.98
N GLU A 303 -16.45 -13.30 -11.01
CA GLU A 303 -17.02 -13.34 -12.36
C GLU A 303 -17.86 -14.60 -12.62
N GLU A 304 -17.65 -15.68 -11.84
CA GLU A 304 -18.37 -16.95 -12.06
C GLU A 304 -19.18 -17.39 -10.83
N LEU A 305 -18.52 -17.61 -9.69
CA LEU A 305 -19.17 -18.28 -8.55
C LEU A 305 -20.25 -17.40 -7.89
N LEU A 306 -19.93 -16.18 -7.46
CA LEU A 306 -20.87 -15.31 -6.76
C LEU A 306 -22.05 -14.87 -7.67
N PRO A 307 -21.86 -14.53 -8.96
CA PRO A 307 -22.97 -14.30 -9.88
C PRO A 307 -23.87 -15.53 -10.10
N TYR A 308 -23.27 -16.73 -10.14
CA TYR A 308 -24.02 -17.97 -10.22
C TYR A 308 -24.89 -18.17 -8.98
N VAL A 309 -24.30 -18.03 -7.80
CA VAL A 309 -25.01 -18.16 -6.51
C VAL A 309 -26.16 -17.16 -6.42
N ALA A 310 -25.91 -15.89 -6.76
CA ALA A 310 -26.94 -14.83 -6.75
C ALA A 310 -28.13 -15.20 -7.65
N ARG A 311 -27.86 -15.61 -8.88
CA ARG A 311 -28.90 -15.91 -9.88
C ARG A 311 -29.67 -17.18 -9.53
N GLU A 312 -28.98 -18.28 -9.26
CA GLU A 312 -29.63 -19.60 -9.08
C GLU A 312 -30.44 -19.70 -7.79
N TYR A 313 -30.06 -18.94 -6.77
CA TYR A 313 -30.75 -18.97 -5.47
C TYR A 313 -31.55 -17.70 -5.18
N GLY A 314 -31.66 -16.77 -6.15
CA GLY A 314 -32.41 -15.53 -6.00
C GLY A 314 -31.88 -14.63 -4.86
N LEU A 315 -30.56 -14.60 -4.67
CA LEU A 315 -29.92 -13.87 -3.58
C LEU A 315 -29.43 -12.50 -4.05
N ASN A 316 -29.75 -11.46 -3.27
CA ASN A 316 -29.25 -10.12 -3.48
C ASN A 316 -27.92 -9.96 -2.70
N LEU A 317 -26.78 -10.23 -3.36
CA LEU A 317 -25.44 -10.14 -2.77
C LEU A 317 -24.83 -8.77 -3.06
N SER A 318 -24.22 -8.14 -2.07
CA SER A 318 -23.45 -6.91 -2.30
C SER A 318 -22.27 -7.17 -3.24
N ASN A 319 -22.01 -6.24 -4.16
CA ASN A 319 -20.86 -6.26 -5.06
C ASN A 319 -19.71 -5.37 -4.55
N ASP A 320 -19.90 -4.68 -3.44
CA ASP A 320 -18.89 -3.83 -2.83
C ASP A 320 -17.90 -4.66 -1.99
N GLY A 321 -16.60 -4.49 -2.21
CA GLY A 321 -15.57 -5.16 -1.42
C GLY A 321 -15.62 -4.83 0.07
N ASN A 322 -16.14 -3.66 0.44
CA ASN A 322 -16.34 -3.29 1.83
C ASN A 322 -17.39 -4.16 2.55
N ASP A 323 -18.28 -4.78 1.79
CA ASP A 323 -19.33 -5.70 2.28
C ASP A 323 -18.92 -7.16 2.15
N ARG A 324 -17.67 -7.44 1.76
CA ARG A 324 -17.20 -8.79 1.52
C ARG A 324 -15.96 -9.13 2.31
N CYS A 325 -16.01 -10.28 2.98
CA CYS A 325 -14.91 -10.90 3.70
C CYS A 325 -14.55 -12.22 3.03
N ILE A 326 -13.26 -12.50 2.91
CA ILE A 326 -12.75 -13.78 2.42
C ILE A 326 -11.82 -14.41 3.45
N SER A 327 -11.89 -15.74 3.61
CA SER A 327 -11.08 -16.43 4.61
C SER A 327 -10.62 -17.82 4.18
N GLY A 328 -9.55 -18.28 4.84
CA GLY A 328 -9.04 -19.63 4.67
C GLY A 328 -7.82 -19.93 5.52
N GLY A 329 -7.40 -21.19 5.52
CA GLY A 329 -6.18 -21.63 6.19
C GLY A 329 -5.18 -22.23 5.21
N SER A 330 -3.87 -22.12 5.48
CA SER A 330 -2.81 -22.67 4.63
C SER A 330 -2.87 -22.08 3.21
N SER A 331 -2.92 -22.93 2.16
CA SER A 331 -3.19 -22.48 0.79
C SER A 331 -4.49 -21.66 0.69
N GLY A 332 -5.51 -21.96 1.51
CA GLY A 332 -6.73 -21.14 1.58
C GLY A 332 -6.49 -19.76 2.17
N GLY A 333 -5.53 -19.62 3.08
CA GLY A 333 -5.13 -18.34 3.68
C GLY A 333 -4.43 -17.42 2.68
N ILE A 334 -3.46 -17.95 1.94
CA ILE A 334 -2.79 -17.14 0.90
C ILE A 334 -3.77 -16.73 -0.20
N THR A 335 -4.66 -17.63 -0.67
CA THR A 335 -5.62 -17.25 -1.70
C THR A 335 -6.63 -16.21 -1.22
N ALA A 336 -7.01 -16.25 0.08
CA ALA A 336 -7.86 -15.20 0.65
C ALA A 336 -7.18 -13.82 0.60
N PHE A 337 -5.91 -13.75 0.98
CA PHE A 337 -5.14 -12.51 0.88
C PHE A 337 -4.90 -12.10 -0.57
N THR A 338 -4.52 -13.02 -1.44
CA THR A 338 -4.31 -12.79 -2.88
C THR A 338 -5.56 -12.23 -3.54
N ALA A 339 -6.76 -12.70 -3.15
CA ALA A 339 -8.02 -12.17 -3.68
C ALA A 339 -8.22 -10.69 -3.35
N ALA A 340 -8.04 -10.31 -2.10
CA ALA A 340 -8.12 -8.90 -1.68
C ALA A 340 -6.95 -8.07 -2.23
N TRP A 341 -5.78 -8.68 -2.38
CA TRP A 341 -4.61 -8.03 -2.97
C TRP A 341 -4.84 -7.59 -4.41
N HIS A 342 -5.39 -8.44 -5.25
CA HIS A 342 -5.65 -8.12 -6.65
C HIS A 342 -6.91 -7.30 -6.88
N GLN A 343 -7.95 -7.52 -6.08
CA GLN A 343 -9.25 -6.86 -6.23
C GLN A 343 -9.79 -6.40 -4.87
N PRO A 344 -9.19 -5.37 -4.25
CA PRO A 344 -9.68 -4.84 -2.98
C PRO A 344 -11.09 -4.24 -3.10
N GLU A 345 -11.49 -3.83 -4.31
CA GLU A 345 -12.86 -3.43 -4.64
C GLU A 345 -13.88 -4.59 -4.62
N ALA A 346 -13.38 -5.84 -4.65
CA ALA A 346 -14.21 -7.04 -4.54
C ALA A 346 -14.17 -7.68 -3.14
N PHE A 347 -13.05 -7.58 -2.44
CA PHE A 347 -12.84 -8.06 -1.06
C PHE A 347 -11.88 -7.14 -0.33
N SER A 348 -12.31 -6.46 0.71
CA SER A 348 -11.44 -5.62 1.53
C SER A 348 -11.16 -6.18 2.94
N ARG A 349 -11.74 -7.33 3.31
CA ARG A 349 -11.61 -7.96 4.62
C ARG A 349 -11.10 -9.39 4.48
N VAL A 350 -10.00 -9.71 5.17
CA VAL A 350 -9.29 -10.99 5.00
C VAL A 350 -9.03 -11.65 6.34
N TYR A 351 -9.39 -12.93 6.47
CA TYR A 351 -8.88 -13.77 7.53
C TYR A 351 -8.01 -14.90 6.96
N ALA A 352 -6.72 -14.89 7.26
CA ALA A 352 -5.74 -15.88 6.80
C ALA A 352 -5.09 -16.57 8.00
N ALA A 353 -5.28 -17.89 8.15
CA ALA A 353 -4.66 -18.67 9.21
C ALA A 353 -3.55 -19.56 8.65
N SER A 354 -2.36 -19.50 9.25
CA SER A 354 -1.16 -20.22 8.78
C SER A 354 -1.00 -20.08 7.26
N GLY A 355 -0.98 -18.85 6.76
CA GLY A 355 -0.98 -18.57 5.33
C GLY A 355 0.23 -19.19 4.62
N SER A 356 0.03 -19.78 3.43
CA SER A 356 1.13 -20.41 2.68
C SER A 356 2.04 -19.37 2.01
N TRP A 357 2.66 -18.47 2.79
CA TRP A 357 3.67 -17.52 2.32
C TRP A 357 4.99 -18.20 1.99
N VAL A 358 4.92 -19.40 1.43
CA VAL A 358 6.04 -20.28 1.13
C VAL A 358 6.24 -20.43 -0.38
N ALA A 359 7.37 -21.02 -0.78
CA ALA A 359 7.77 -21.13 -2.19
C ALA A 359 7.03 -22.24 -2.95
N PHE A 360 5.70 -22.35 -2.81
CA PHE A 360 4.91 -23.25 -3.64
C PHE A 360 4.71 -22.70 -5.05
N ARG A 361 4.23 -21.45 -5.14
CA ARG A 361 3.91 -20.77 -6.40
C ARG A 361 4.04 -19.24 -6.26
N GLY A 362 5.18 -18.75 -5.80
CA GLY A 362 5.44 -17.33 -5.62
C GLY A 362 4.93 -16.74 -4.30
N GLY A 363 4.32 -17.53 -3.41
CA GLY A 363 3.80 -17.03 -2.14
C GLY A 363 4.85 -16.41 -1.23
N ASN A 364 6.08 -16.86 -1.31
CA ASN A 364 7.23 -16.31 -0.57
C ASN A 364 7.63 -14.87 -0.99
N GLU A 365 7.07 -14.36 -2.07
CA GLU A 365 7.31 -12.97 -2.49
C GLU A 365 6.39 -11.97 -1.79
N PHE A 366 5.21 -12.40 -1.28
CA PHE A 366 4.23 -11.51 -0.68
C PHE A 366 4.78 -10.60 0.41
N PRO A 367 5.58 -11.06 1.39
CA PRO A 367 6.16 -10.17 2.39
C PRO A 367 6.94 -9.00 1.76
N THR A 368 7.70 -9.27 0.69
CA THR A 368 8.42 -8.24 -0.05
C THR A 368 7.50 -7.36 -0.89
N LEU A 369 6.48 -7.95 -1.55
CA LEU A 369 5.51 -7.18 -2.35
C LEU A 369 4.71 -6.21 -1.49
N VAL A 370 4.28 -6.62 -0.30
CA VAL A 370 3.59 -5.75 0.66
C VAL A 370 4.43 -4.52 1.02
N ARG A 371 5.74 -4.66 1.11
CA ARG A 371 6.66 -3.54 1.38
C ARG A 371 6.89 -2.62 0.19
N LYS A 372 6.75 -3.12 -1.03
CA LYS A 372 7.04 -2.38 -2.27
C LYS A 372 5.80 -1.72 -2.88
N PHE A 373 4.67 -2.38 -2.80
CA PHE A 373 3.44 -1.83 -3.37
C PHE A 373 2.87 -0.68 -2.53
N GLU A 374 2.22 0.25 -3.22
CA GLU A 374 1.31 1.20 -2.58
C GLU A 374 0.27 0.43 -1.77
N ALA A 375 0.06 0.81 -0.51
CA ALA A 375 -0.87 0.11 0.37
C ALA A 375 -2.29 0.12 -0.18
N ARG A 376 -2.96 -1.00 -0.06
CA ARG A 376 -4.32 -1.23 -0.57
C ARG A 376 -5.34 -1.15 0.57
N PRO A 377 -6.61 -0.83 0.31
CA PRO A 377 -7.66 -0.76 1.33
C PRO A 377 -8.07 -2.17 1.79
N ILE A 378 -7.17 -2.85 2.49
CA ILE A 378 -7.34 -4.20 3.03
C ILE A 378 -7.22 -4.14 4.55
N ARG A 379 -8.21 -4.73 5.24
CA ARG A 379 -8.15 -5.04 6.66
C ARG A 379 -7.93 -6.55 6.82
N ALA A 380 -6.86 -6.95 7.51
CA ALA A 380 -6.45 -8.34 7.60
C ALA A 380 -6.36 -8.84 9.04
N PHE A 381 -6.83 -10.06 9.30
CA PHE A 381 -6.57 -10.78 10.52
C PHE A 381 -5.77 -12.03 10.17
N LEU A 382 -4.59 -12.20 10.76
CA LEU A 382 -3.71 -13.32 10.50
C LEU A 382 -3.47 -14.12 11.78
N THR A 383 -3.37 -15.43 11.65
CA THR A 383 -2.90 -16.31 12.73
C THR A 383 -1.80 -17.23 12.24
N THR A 384 -0.88 -17.60 13.13
CA THR A 384 0.13 -18.63 12.90
C THR A 384 0.24 -19.54 14.11
N ALA A 385 0.83 -20.71 13.96
CA ALA A 385 1.00 -21.69 15.04
C ALA A 385 2.48 -21.82 15.45
N THR A 386 2.74 -21.97 16.76
CA THR A 386 4.12 -22.11 17.28
C THR A 386 4.86 -23.35 16.76
N HIS A 387 4.12 -24.40 16.39
CA HIS A 387 4.64 -25.65 15.82
C HIS A 387 4.02 -25.87 14.42
N ASP A 388 4.07 -24.81 13.60
CA ASP A 388 3.52 -24.88 12.24
C ASP A 388 4.38 -25.76 11.33
N MET A 389 3.98 -25.91 10.08
CA MET A 389 4.67 -26.76 9.11
C MET A 389 6.03 -26.17 8.72
N GLU A 390 7.00 -27.07 8.56
CA GLU A 390 8.28 -26.80 7.92
C GLU A 390 8.53 -27.90 6.88
N ASN A 391 8.89 -27.51 5.65
CA ASN A 391 9.22 -28.44 4.57
C ASN A 391 10.09 -27.78 3.50
N ALA A 392 10.29 -28.45 2.36
CA ALA A 392 11.13 -27.93 1.27
C ALA A 392 10.66 -26.59 0.66
N ALA A 393 9.41 -26.19 0.88
CA ALA A 393 8.88 -24.91 0.40
C ALA A 393 9.14 -23.75 1.37
N GLY A 394 9.41 -24.04 2.63
CA GLY A 394 9.71 -23.05 3.65
C GLY A 394 9.16 -23.43 5.04
N ASP A 395 9.34 -22.50 5.96
CA ASP A 395 8.82 -22.55 7.34
C ASP A 395 7.64 -21.57 7.45
N TRP A 396 6.43 -22.10 7.72
CA TRP A 396 5.21 -21.29 7.81
C TRP A 396 5.26 -20.30 8.97
N PHE A 397 5.78 -20.73 10.14
CA PHE A 397 5.84 -19.87 11.33
C PHE A 397 6.72 -18.64 11.09
N LEU A 398 7.89 -18.80 10.45
CA LEU A 398 8.80 -17.69 10.16
C LEU A 398 8.23 -16.78 9.07
N LEU A 399 7.62 -17.34 8.02
CA LEU A 399 7.08 -16.55 6.91
C LEU A 399 5.78 -15.82 7.26
N ASP A 400 4.95 -16.37 8.16
CA ASP A 400 3.81 -15.66 8.75
C ASP A 400 4.29 -14.45 9.58
N GLN A 401 5.40 -14.58 10.33
CA GLN A 401 6.00 -13.45 11.07
C GLN A 401 6.62 -12.40 10.12
N GLU A 402 7.23 -12.83 9.00
CA GLU A 402 7.72 -11.89 8.00
C GLU A 402 6.55 -11.13 7.34
N MET A 403 5.42 -11.80 7.12
CA MET A 403 4.21 -11.14 6.63
C MET A 403 3.66 -10.14 7.65
N ASP A 404 3.63 -10.49 8.96
CA ASP A 404 3.30 -9.56 10.06
C ASP A 404 4.17 -8.30 9.99
N LYS A 405 5.50 -8.46 9.93
CA LYS A 405 6.43 -7.33 9.85
C LYS A 405 6.25 -6.49 8.58
N SER A 406 5.85 -7.11 7.49
CA SER A 406 5.63 -6.42 6.22
C SER A 406 4.34 -5.59 6.22
N LEU A 407 3.26 -6.12 6.78
CA LEU A 407 2.01 -5.38 6.97
C LEU A 407 2.20 -4.20 7.92
N GLN A 408 2.93 -4.40 9.02
CA GLN A 408 3.31 -3.34 9.97
C GLN A 408 4.13 -2.24 9.28
N PHE A 409 5.17 -2.63 8.52
CA PHE A 409 6.05 -1.70 7.81
C PHE A 409 5.31 -0.81 6.80
N SER A 410 4.29 -1.35 6.15
CA SER A 410 3.47 -0.65 5.16
C SER A 410 2.21 0.00 5.74
N GLY A 411 2.01 -0.09 7.05
CA GLY A 411 0.94 0.59 7.78
C GLY A 411 -0.47 0.07 7.48
N TYR A 412 -0.62 -1.23 7.22
CA TYR A 412 -1.94 -1.84 7.04
C TYR A 412 -2.75 -1.87 8.33
N ASP A 413 -4.07 -1.84 8.22
CA ASP A 413 -4.99 -2.10 9.33
C ASP A 413 -5.14 -3.62 9.49
N TYR A 414 -4.41 -4.20 10.45
CA TYR A 414 -4.37 -5.65 10.63
C TYR A 414 -4.18 -6.07 12.09
N GLN A 415 -4.47 -7.33 12.37
CA GLN A 415 -4.10 -8.01 13.60
C GLN A 415 -3.39 -9.32 13.29
N PHE A 416 -2.44 -9.70 14.14
CA PHE A 416 -1.69 -10.94 14.05
C PHE A 416 -1.73 -11.67 15.40
N ARG A 417 -1.98 -13.00 15.38
CA ARG A 417 -2.00 -13.84 16.57
C ARG A 417 -1.08 -15.04 16.38
N ILE A 418 -0.23 -15.27 17.36
CA ILE A 418 0.54 -16.51 17.49
C ILE A 418 -0.23 -17.44 18.44
N VAL A 419 -0.52 -18.65 18.00
CA VAL A 419 -1.31 -19.64 18.72
C VAL A 419 -0.42 -20.82 19.06
N ASP A 420 -0.52 -21.33 20.30
CA ASP A 420 0.17 -22.56 20.64
C ASP A 420 -0.53 -23.75 19.97
N GLY A 421 0.21 -24.49 19.15
CA GLY A 421 -0.38 -25.58 18.41
C GLY A 421 0.33 -25.91 17.09
N ARG A 422 -0.33 -26.72 16.27
CA ARG A 422 0.14 -27.15 14.95
C ARG A 422 -0.56 -26.38 13.83
N HIS A 423 -0.17 -26.65 12.60
CA HIS A 423 -0.65 -26.04 11.38
C HIS A 423 -2.16 -25.75 11.37
N VAL A 424 -2.53 -24.49 11.12
CA VAL A 424 -3.91 -23.97 11.15
C VAL A 424 -4.58 -24.03 12.54
N ALA A 425 -3.82 -24.27 13.63
CA ALA A 425 -4.35 -24.13 14.98
C ALA A 425 -4.91 -22.71 15.19
N GLY A 426 -5.96 -22.63 16.00
CA GLY A 426 -6.58 -21.34 16.30
C GLY A 426 -7.49 -20.77 15.21
N TYR A 427 -7.60 -21.36 14.01
CA TYR A 427 -8.50 -20.85 12.96
C TYR A 427 -9.94 -20.70 13.45
N VAL A 428 -10.50 -21.74 14.06
CA VAL A 428 -11.88 -21.70 14.60
C VAL A 428 -11.93 -20.95 15.93
N GLU A 429 -10.92 -21.12 16.77
CA GLU A 429 -10.82 -20.49 18.09
C GLU A 429 -10.83 -18.97 18.00
N HIS A 430 -10.05 -18.40 17.09
CA HIS A 430 -9.98 -16.94 16.87
C HIS A 430 -10.99 -16.41 15.84
N TRP A 431 -11.86 -17.25 15.29
CA TRP A 431 -12.76 -16.83 14.21
C TRP A 431 -13.68 -15.69 14.64
N ARG A 432 -14.27 -15.76 15.84
CA ARG A 432 -15.14 -14.68 16.36
C ARG A 432 -14.37 -13.37 16.54
N GLU A 433 -13.18 -13.44 17.13
CA GLU A 433 -12.29 -12.28 17.28
C GLU A 433 -11.93 -11.69 15.91
N ALA A 434 -11.57 -12.54 14.96
CA ALA A 434 -11.25 -12.11 13.59
C ALA A 434 -12.44 -11.40 12.93
N MET A 435 -13.65 -11.97 13.02
CA MET A 435 -14.84 -11.35 12.44
C MET A 435 -15.19 -10.04 13.14
N ALA A 436 -15.11 -9.97 14.46
CA ALA A 436 -15.35 -8.74 15.23
C ALA A 436 -14.38 -7.62 14.78
N PHE A 437 -13.10 -7.93 14.62
CA PHE A 437 -12.11 -6.99 14.10
C PHE A 437 -12.37 -6.61 12.64
N LEU A 438 -12.62 -7.58 11.77
CA LEU A 438 -12.81 -7.35 10.35
C LEU A 438 -14.05 -6.52 10.03
N TRP A 439 -15.14 -6.69 10.78
CA TRP A 439 -16.39 -5.94 10.62
C TRP A 439 -16.49 -4.67 11.49
N LYS A 440 -15.44 -4.39 12.29
CA LYS A 440 -15.37 -3.17 13.10
C LYS A 440 -15.61 -1.92 12.26
N GLY A 441 -16.54 -1.07 12.70
CA GLY A 441 -16.86 0.20 12.05
C GLY A 441 -17.68 0.07 10.74
N TRP A 442 -18.08 -1.12 10.33
CA TRP A 442 -18.96 -1.26 9.17
C TRP A 442 -20.27 -0.46 9.39
N PRO A 443 -20.79 0.29 8.39
CA PRO A 443 -20.48 0.24 6.95
C PRO A 443 -19.35 1.20 6.48
N GLU A 444 -18.60 1.83 7.36
CA GLU A 444 -17.49 2.67 6.95
C GLU A 444 -16.50 1.86 6.11
N ARG A 445 -15.94 2.53 5.07
CA ARG A 445 -15.01 1.88 4.17
C ARG A 445 -13.67 1.61 4.84
N VAL A 446 -13.13 0.41 4.59
CA VAL A 446 -11.74 0.11 4.90
C VAL A 446 -10.85 1.08 4.10
N LYS A 447 -9.94 1.76 4.78
CA LYS A 447 -9.00 2.70 4.18
C LYS A 447 -7.66 2.03 3.93
N ALA A 448 -6.97 2.43 2.87
CA ALA A 448 -5.58 2.06 2.66
C ALA A 448 -4.71 2.67 3.76
N GLY A 449 -3.68 1.95 4.16
CA GLY A 449 -2.64 2.46 5.04
C GLY A 449 -1.75 3.52 4.35
N PRO A 450 -0.81 4.11 5.09
CA PRO A 450 0.06 5.18 4.57
C PRO A 450 1.07 4.71 3.52
N SER A 451 1.22 3.41 3.31
CA SER A 451 2.27 2.75 2.51
C SER A 451 3.65 2.77 3.18
N ALA A 452 4.57 1.98 2.67
CA ALA A 452 5.94 1.92 3.15
C ALA A 452 6.66 3.28 3.01
N PRO A 453 7.66 3.61 3.84
CA PRO A 453 8.34 4.90 3.84
C PRO A 453 8.87 5.34 2.47
N ARG A 454 9.39 4.41 1.66
CA ARG A 454 9.88 4.72 0.31
C ARG A 454 8.75 5.10 -0.67
N ALA A 455 7.60 4.47 -0.53
CA ALA A 455 6.43 4.88 -1.31
C ALA A 455 5.95 6.28 -0.92
N GLN A 456 6.02 6.64 0.36
CA GLN A 456 5.64 7.97 0.86
C GLN A 456 6.57 9.09 0.35
N GLU A 457 7.79 8.79 -0.11
CA GLU A 457 8.67 9.77 -0.79
C GLU A 457 8.24 10.06 -2.23
N ILE A 458 7.29 9.30 -2.77
CA ILE A 458 6.84 9.39 -4.15
C ILE A 458 5.37 9.78 -4.24
N ILE A 459 4.50 9.10 -3.48
CA ILE A 459 3.06 9.35 -3.49
C ILE A 459 2.68 10.53 -2.59
N ILE A 460 1.60 11.21 -2.94
CA ILE A 460 0.99 12.24 -2.10
C ILE A 460 -0.21 11.59 -1.38
N PRO A 461 -0.27 11.62 -0.05
CA PRO A 461 -1.39 11.04 0.69
C PRO A 461 -2.74 11.60 0.24
N GLY A 462 -3.69 10.71 -0.05
CA GLY A 462 -5.02 11.08 -0.55
C GLY A 462 -5.12 11.33 -2.05
N GLU A 463 -4.00 11.44 -2.77
CA GLU A 463 -3.97 11.54 -4.23
C GLU A 463 -3.98 10.14 -4.84
N GLY A 464 -4.99 9.86 -5.67
CA GLY A 464 -5.14 8.62 -6.41
C GLY A 464 -5.02 8.81 -7.92
N TRP A 465 -5.11 7.72 -8.65
CA TRP A 465 -5.17 7.75 -10.10
C TRP A 465 -6.49 8.33 -10.59
N GLN A 466 -6.42 9.17 -11.62
CA GLN A 466 -7.54 9.76 -12.32
C GLN A 466 -7.44 9.41 -13.80
N LEU A 467 -8.55 9.09 -14.46
CA LEU A 467 -8.59 8.92 -15.89
C LEU A 467 -8.33 10.28 -16.55
N ALA A 468 -7.22 10.39 -17.30
CA ALA A 468 -6.87 11.61 -18.00
C ALA A 468 -7.53 11.68 -19.38
N ALA A 469 -7.55 10.55 -20.11
CA ALA A 469 -8.18 10.45 -21.42
C ALA A 469 -8.39 8.98 -21.80
N GLU A 470 -9.30 8.72 -22.73
CA GLU A 470 -9.58 7.38 -23.31
C GLU A 470 -10.03 7.49 -24.77
N GLY A 471 -10.16 6.34 -25.43
CA GLY A 471 -10.64 6.25 -26.82
C GLY A 471 -9.53 6.12 -27.86
N PHE A 472 -8.28 5.92 -27.45
CA PHE A 472 -7.16 5.64 -28.34
C PHE A 472 -7.15 4.19 -28.82
N LYS A 473 -6.27 3.88 -29.79
CA LYS A 473 -6.10 2.50 -30.27
C LYS A 473 -4.86 1.82 -29.66
N SER A 474 -3.74 2.54 -29.52
CA SER A 474 -2.49 1.97 -28.97
C SER A 474 -1.54 3.08 -28.54
N THR A 475 -1.73 3.59 -27.32
CA THR A 475 -0.88 4.66 -26.76
C THR A 475 0.49 4.13 -26.34
N ARG A 476 1.58 4.83 -26.74
CA ARG A 476 2.97 4.41 -26.48
C ARG A 476 3.94 5.57 -26.41
N GLY A 477 5.13 5.27 -25.88
CA GLY A 477 6.36 6.04 -25.95
C GLY A 477 6.19 7.54 -25.69
N PRO A 478 5.66 7.95 -24.52
CA PRO A 478 5.43 9.37 -24.22
C PRO A 478 6.71 10.12 -23.90
N ALA A 479 6.69 11.43 -24.16
CA ALA A 479 7.70 12.38 -23.72
C ALA A 479 7.08 13.72 -23.28
N CYS A 480 7.75 14.40 -22.34
CA CYS A 480 7.35 15.72 -21.85
C CYS A 480 8.26 16.80 -22.45
N ASN A 481 7.71 17.98 -22.78
CA ASN A 481 8.50 19.16 -23.14
C ASN A 481 8.81 20.04 -21.91
N ALA A 482 9.61 21.09 -22.12
CA ALA A 482 9.99 22.02 -21.07
C ALA A 482 8.82 22.77 -20.42
N LYS A 483 7.67 22.84 -21.07
CA LYS A 483 6.44 23.46 -20.54
C LYS A 483 5.65 22.51 -19.64
N GLY A 484 5.93 21.21 -19.70
CA GLY A 484 5.17 20.17 -19.00
C GLY A 484 4.06 19.53 -19.85
N GLU A 485 3.92 19.89 -21.13
CA GLU A 485 3.00 19.22 -22.04
C GLU A 485 3.53 17.83 -22.40
N VAL A 486 2.64 16.83 -22.49
CA VAL A 486 3.03 15.44 -22.76
C VAL A 486 2.60 15.04 -24.16
N PHE A 487 3.53 14.56 -24.96
CA PHE A 487 3.30 14.03 -26.30
C PHE A 487 3.39 12.52 -26.30
N PHE A 488 2.59 11.83 -27.09
CA PHE A 488 2.59 10.37 -27.19
C PHE A 488 2.13 9.88 -28.56
N ALA A 489 2.59 8.70 -28.94
CA ALA A 489 2.15 8.03 -30.16
C ALA A 489 0.89 7.20 -29.92
N ASP A 490 -0.11 7.33 -30.78
CA ASP A 490 -1.15 6.32 -30.99
C ASP A 490 -0.78 5.54 -32.27
N THR A 491 0.08 4.55 -32.10
CA THR A 491 0.73 3.82 -33.20
C THR A 491 -0.26 3.20 -34.18
N THR A 492 -1.32 2.55 -33.67
CA THR A 492 -2.34 1.91 -34.50
C THR A 492 -3.24 2.93 -35.20
N ALA A 493 -3.49 4.08 -34.61
CA ALA A 493 -4.21 5.18 -35.23
C ALA A 493 -3.33 6.02 -36.17
N ASN A 494 -2.00 5.79 -36.19
CA ASN A 494 -1.01 6.52 -36.99
C ASN A 494 -0.94 8.01 -36.65
N LYS A 495 -1.06 8.36 -35.34
CA LYS A 495 -1.14 9.75 -34.89
C LYS A 495 -0.15 10.03 -33.78
N ILE A 496 0.20 11.31 -33.61
CA ILE A 496 0.81 11.82 -32.39
C ILE A 496 -0.18 12.79 -31.75
N HIS A 497 -0.38 12.63 -30.46
CA HIS A 497 -1.24 13.48 -29.66
C HIS A 497 -0.41 14.28 -28.66
N ARG A 498 -0.98 15.40 -28.20
CA ARG A 498 -0.46 16.22 -27.12
C ARG A 498 -1.50 16.35 -26.02
N ILE A 499 -1.09 16.16 -24.77
CA ILE A 499 -1.84 16.57 -23.58
C ILE A 499 -1.30 17.93 -23.16
N ASN A 500 -2.11 18.95 -23.26
CA ASN A 500 -1.72 20.32 -22.87
C ASN A 500 -1.80 20.53 -21.36
N LEU A 501 -1.42 21.72 -20.86
CA LEU A 501 -1.36 22.01 -19.42
C LEU A 501 -2.74 22.00 -18.75
N GLU A 502 -3.81 22.25 -19.49
CA GLU A 502 -5.20 22.16 -19.04
C GLU A 502 -5.70 20.69 -18.99
N GLY A 503 -4.89 19.74 -19.48
CA GLY A 503 -5.22 18.33 -19.53
C GLY A 503 -6.07 17.91 -20.74
N LYS A 504 -6.25 18.83 -21.72
CA LYS A 504 -6.94 18.53 -22.96
C LYS A 504 -6.01 17.78 -23.92
N VAL A 505 -6.54 16.78 -24.61
CA VAL A 505 -5.80 16.06 -25.66
C VAL A 505 -6.12 16.65 -27.04
N ASP A 506 -5.07 17.03 -27.75
CA ASP A 506 -5.12 17.51 -29.13
C ASP A 506 -4.39 16.55 -30.05
N GLU A 507 -4.85 16.41 -31.32
CA GLU A 507 -4.07 15.77 -32.38
C GLU A 507 -2.96 16.72 -32.79
N PHE A 508 -1.72 16.29 -32.63
CA PHE A 508 -0.54 17.10 -32.99
C PHE A 508 -0.01 16.74 -34.38
N VAL A 509 -0.01 15.44 -34.73
CA VAL A 509 0.34 14.95 -36.07
C VAL A 509 -0.70 13.95 -36.52
N ALA A 510 -1.29 14.19 -37.69
CA ALA A 510 -2.36 13.36 -38.32
C ALA A 510 -1.82 12.11 -39.01
N ASP A 511 -0.57 12.13 -39.49
CA ASP A 511 0.13 11.01 -40.15
C ASP A 511 1.57 10.92 -39.58
N SER A 512 1.77 10.07 -38.61
CA SER A 512 3.04 9.91 -37.93
C SER A 512 3.97 8.86 -38.59
N GLY A 513 3.56 8.21 -39.68
CA GLY A 513 4.27 7.08 -40.26
C GLY A 513 4.29 5.87 -39.32
N GLN A 514 3.27 5.69 -38.46
CA GLN A 514 3.18 4.68 -37.41
C GLN A 514 4.32 4.80 -36.39
N ALA A 515 4.56 6.03 -35.91
CA ALA A 515 5.52 6.29 -34.84
C ALA A 515 5.26 5.39 -33.62
N HIS A 516 6.31 4.88 -33.05
CA HIS A 516 6.26 3.99 -31.89
C HIS A 516 6.62 4.71 -30.57
N CYS A 517 7.50 5.72 -30.66
CA CYS A 517 7.96 6.51 -29.53
C CYS A 517 8.20 7.95 -29.96
N VAL A 518 8.03 8.88 -29.04
CA VAL A 518 8.41 10.29 -29.25
C VAL A 518 9.49 10.69 -28.26
N THR A 519 10.32 11.65 -28.63
CA THR A 519 11.26 12.34 -27.73
C THR A 519 11.36 13.81 -28.11
N ILE A 520 11.78 14.65 -27.18
CA ILE A 520 11.88 16.11 -27.39
C ILE A 520 13.28 16.52 -27.01
N ASP A 521 13.98 17.28 -27.88
CA ASP A 521 15.32 17.77 -27.62
C ASP A 521 15.33 19.03 -26.73
N ALA A 522 16.51 19.56 -26.50
CA ALA A 522 16.71 20.76 -25.67
C ALA A 522 16.06 22.02 -26.27
N ASP A 523 15.92 22.09 -27.58
CA ASP A 523 15.33 23.21 -28.32
C ASP A 523 13.80 23.06 -28.46
N GLY A 524 13.22 21.97 -27.94
CA GLY A 524 11.78 21.69 -27.99
C GLY A 524 11.31 21.01 -29.28
N LYS A 525 12.22 20.57 -30.14
CA LYS A 525 11.90 19.87 -31.38
C LYS A 525 11.55 18.40 -31.08
N LEU A 526 10.41 17.96 -31.58
CA LEU A 526 9.94 16.59 -31.40
C LEU A 526 10.54 15.65 -32.44
N TYR A 527 10.98 14.47 -32.02
CA TYR A 527 11.47 13.40 -32.89
C TYR A 527 10.70 12.13 -32.66
N THR A 528 10.55 11.33 -33.74
CA THR A 528 9.91 10.02 -33.68
C THR A 528 10.68 8.98 -34.48
N ILE A 529 10.46 7.73 -34.10
CA ILE A 529 10.94 6.54 -34.81
C ILE A 529 9.80 5.55 -35.01
N SER A 530 9.86 4.78 -36.09
CA SER A 530 8.86 3.78 -36.42
C SER A 530 9.53 2.42 -36.72
N GLU A 531 8.92 1.35 -36.25
CA GLU A 531 9.33 0.00 -36.61
C GLU A 531 9.01 -0.38 -38.06
N LYS A 532 8.12 0.37 -38.70
CA LYS A 532 7.61 0.05 -40.05
C LYS A 532 8.09 0.97 -41.15
N SER A 533 8.06 2.25 -40.92
CA SER A 533 8.39 3.24 -41.98
C SER A 533 9.88 3.32 -42.29
N GLY A 534 10.73 2.87 -41.40
CA GLY A 534 12.21 3.00 -41.52
C GLY A 534 12.70 4.43 -41.50
N LYS A 535 11.88 5.37 -41.01
CA LYS A 535 12.19 6.80 -41.00
C LYS A 535 12.29 7.35 -39.58
N LEU A 536 13.36 8.06 -39.31
CA LEU A 536 13.48 8.96 -38.18
C LEU A 536 12.95 10.33 -38.66
N MET A 537 11.91 10.80 -38.01
CA MET A 537 11.24 12.07 -38.33
C MET A 537 11.52 13.09 -37.24
N SER A 538 11.55 14.38 -37.63
CA SER A 538 11.41 15.49 -36.69
C SER A 538 10.19 16.33 -37.03
N TYR A 539 9.60 16.96 -36.01
CA TYR A 539 8.44 17.84 -36.18
C TYR A 539 8.69 19.18 -35.50
N ASP A 540 8.26 20.24 -36.15
CA ASP A 540 8.26 21.58 -35.56
C ASP A 540 7.10 21.78 -34.58
N GLU A 541 7.00 22.99 -34.00
CA GLU A 541 5.93 23.33 -33.04
C GLU A 541 4.51 23.26 -33.60
N ASN A 542 4.35 23.25 -34.92
CA ASN A 542 3.07 23.13 -35.62
C ASN A 542 2.79 21.70 -36.13
N GLY A 543 3.69 20.75 -35.87
CA GLY A 543 3.55 19.36 -36.31
C GLY A 543 3.98 19.12 -37.76
N ALA A 544 4.69 20.08 -38.41
CA ALA A 544 5.22 19.86 -39.74
C ALA A 544 6.46 18.96 -39.72
N GLY A 545 6.38 17.81 -40.42
CA GLY A 545 7.38 16.73 -40.33
C GLY A 545 8.50 16.87 -41.36
N THR A 546 9.73 16.54 -40.95
CA THR A 546 10.93 16.46 -41.79
C THR A 546 11.65 15.14 -41.56
N VAL A 547 12.09 14.44 -42.63
CA VAL A 547 12.91 13.24 -42.52
C VAL A 547 14.32 13.61 -42.06
N VAL A 548 14.76 13.09 -40.93
CA VAL A 548 16.11 13.28 -40.38
C VAL A 548 17.06 12.19 -40.87
N LEU A 549 16.57 10.95 -40.91
CA LEU A 549 17.34 9.80 -41.40
C LEU A 549 16.37 8.78 -42.01
N ASP A 550 16.76 8.18 -43.12
CA ASP A 550 16.04 7.07 -43.79
C ASP A 550 16.80 5.75 -43.64
N GLY A 551 16.11 4.64 -43.72
CA GLY A 551 16.70 3.29 -43.62
C GLY A 551 17.08 2.90 -42.17
N LEU A 552 16.35 3.40 -41.18
CA LEU A 552 16.48 2.97 -39.77
C LEU A 552 15.09 2.70 -39.17
N THR A 553 14.77 1.43 -38.96
CA THR A 553 13.62 1.03 -38.12
C THR A 553 14.02 1.06 -36.66
N GLY A 554 13.11 1.49 -35.79
CA GLY A 554 13.39 1.57 -34.36
C GLY A 554 12.15 1.48 -33.49
N HIS A 555 12.36 0.99 -32.27
CA HIS A 555 11.33 0.81 -31.27
C HIS A 555 11.23 2.04 -30.34
N SER A 556 12.34 2.55 -29.88
CA SER A 556 12.42 3.71 -29.01
C SER A 556 13.45 4.71 -29.49
N ILE A 557 13.25 5.98 -29.14
CA ILE A 557 14.13 7.09 -29.46
C ILE A 557 14.28 7.98 -28.24
N LEU A 558 15.51 8.51 -28.01
CA LEU A 558 15.81 9.38 -26.89
C LEU A 558 16.77 10.50 -27.30
N ALA A 559 16.37 11.73 -27.11
CA ALA A 559 17.21 12.91 -27.32
C ALA A 559 18.14 13.13 -26.12
N THR A 560 19.39 13.55 -26.43
CA THR A 560 20.39 13.97 -25.44
C THR A 560 20.47 15.49 -25.37
N SER A 561 20.97 16.04 -24.27
CA SER A 561 21.26 17.47 -24.13
C SER A 561 22.36 17.96 -25.08
N GLY A 562 23.17 17.06 -25.65
CA GLY A 562 24.27 17.32 -26.58
C GLY A 562 23.90 17.21 -28.06
N ALA A 563 22.60 17.35 -28.43
CA ALA A 563 22.07 17.26 -29.79
C ALA A 563 22.29 15.92 -30.52
N GLY A 564 22.49 14.82 -29.78
CA GLY A 564 22.50 13.46 -30.28
C GLY A 564 21.20 12.72 -29.98
N LEU A 565 20.93 11.63 -30.70
CA LEU A 565 19.77 10.78 -30.50
C LEU A 565 20.22 9.32 -30.31
N TYR A 566 19.74 8.66 -29.27
CA TYR A 566 19.82 7.20 -29.18
C TYR A 566 18.56 6.58 -29.76
N VAL A 567 18.73 5.45 -30.48
CA VAL A 567 17.62 4.68 -31.05
C VAL A 567 17.84 3.20 -30.76
N THR A 568 16.81 2.51 -30.22
CA THR A 568 16.79 1.06 -30.16
C THR A 568 16.16 0.48 -31.43
N SER A 569 16.77 -0.58 -31.97
CA SER A 569 16.27 -1.32 -33.12
C SER A 569 16.26 -2.80 -32.81
N ASN A 570 15.14 -3.42 -32.91
CA ASN A 570 14.99 -4.87 -32.75
C ASN A 570 15.18 -5.54 -34.11
N GLY A 571 15.80 -6.70 -34.14
CA GLY A 571 16.10 -7.39 -35.38
C GLY A 571 14.83 -7.93 -36.07
N ASP A 572 14.88 -8.05 -37.40
CA ASP A 572 13.76 -8.50 -38.24
C ASP A 572 13.41 -9.99 -38.07
N LYS A 573 14.26 -10.76 -37.37
CA LYS A 573 14.04 -12.20 -37.13
C LYS A 573 13.71 -12.46 -35.66
N PRO A 574 12.83 -13.44 -35.37
CA PRO A 574 12.64 -13.90 -34.00
C PRO A 574 13.99 -14.23 -33.33
N ASN A 575 14.19 -13.71 -32.13
CA ASN A 575 15.45 -13.86 -31.36
C ASN A 575 16.72 -13.20 -31.97
N ALA A 576 16.60 -12.34 -32.98
CA ALA A 576 17.72 -11.52 -33.38
C ALA A 576 18.05 -10.50 -32.28
N PRO A 577 19.32 -10.32 -31.93
CA PRO A 577 19.69 -9.38 -30.86
C PRO A 577 19.36 -7.94 -31.26
N ALA A 578 18.79 -7.20 -30.29
CA ALA A 578 18.56 -5.79 -30.45
C ALA A 578 19.87 -4.99 -30.55
N THR A 579 19.81 -3.84 -31.20
CA THR A 579 20.94 -2.91 -31.38
C THR A 579 20.58 -1.54 -30.84
N VAL A 580 21.54 -0.87 -30.20
CA VAL A 580 21.45 0.55 -29.83
C VAL A 580 22.30 1.37 -30.78
N TRP A 581 21.69 2.37 -31.39
CA TRP A 581 22.33 3.30 -32.33
C TRP A 581 22.46 4.68 -31.68
N PHE A 582 23.57 5.35 -31.95
CA PHE A 582 23.74 6.79 -31.69
C PHE A 582 23.74 7.55 -33.01
N ILE A 583 22.93 8.62 -33.10
CA ILE A 583 22.76 9.42 -34.31
C ILE A 583 23.13 10.84 -33.97
N LYS A 584 24.09 11.39 -34.71
CA LYS A 584 24.50 12.78 -34.62
C LYS A 584 24.95 13.27 -36.00
N ASP A 585 24.54 14.48 -36.36
CA ASP A 585 24.88 15.14 -37.66
C ASP A 585 24.60 14.24 -38.88
N GLY A 586 23.46 13.54 -38.87
CA GLY A 586 23.04 12.61 -39.94
C GLY A 586 23.82 11.30 -40.01
N LYS A 587 24.81 11.09 -39.14
CA LYS A 587 25.60 9.84 -39.06
C LYS A 587 25.04 8.92 -37.99
N LYS A 588 24.79 7.63 -38.34
CA LYS A 588 24.45 6.59 -37.38
C LYS A 588 25.66 5.75 -36.99
N THR A 589 25.87 5.55 -35.69
CA THR A 589 26.94 4.75 -35.13
C THR A 589 26.31 3.65 -34.25
N LYS A 590 26.70 2.39 -34.46
CA LYS A 590 26.27 1.32 -33.57
C LYS A 590 27.06 1.40 -32.27
N VAL A 591 26.37 1.53 -31.13
CA VAL A 591 27.01 1.73 -29.82
C VAL A 591 26.82 0.53 -28.87
N ASP A 592 25.81 -0.30 -29.08
CA ASP A 592 25.64 -1.59 -28.37
C ASP A 592 24.80 -2.58 -29.20
N SER A 593 24.88 -3.86 -28.81
CA SER A 593 23.98 -4.92 -29.25
C SER A 593 23.95 -6.07 -28.24
N GLY A 594 22.97 -6.97 -28.40
CA GLY A 594 22.90 -8.21 -27.62
C GLY A 594 21.82 -8.24 -26.53
N LEU A 595 20.97 -7.18 -26.43
CA LEU A 595 19.73 -7.28 -25.67
C LEU A 595 18.75 -8.20 -26.40
N LYS A 596 17.84 -8.85 -25.67
CA LYS A 596 16.83 -9.70 -26.27
C LYS A 596 15.80 -8.89 -27.07
N PHE A 597 15.30 -7.82 -26.45
CA PHE A 597 14.31 -6.91 -27.06
C PHE A 597 14.43 -5.52 -26.41
N ALA A 598 15.23 -4.64 -27.03
CA ALA A 598 15.44 -3.29 -26.50
C ALA A 598 14.19 -2.43 -26.68
N THR A 599 13.68 -1.90 -25.59
CA THR A 599 12.48 -1.08 -25.55
C THR A 599 12.79 0.35 -25.10
N GLY A 600 12.24 0.82 -23.99
CA GLY A 600 12.40 2.19 -23.50
C GLY A 600 13.85 2.54 -23.14
N MET A 601 14.18 3.82 -23.31
CA MET A 601 15.46 4.38 -22.91
C MET A 601 15.25 5.65 -22.07
N ALA A 602 16.16 5.91 -21.12
CA ALA A 602 16.19 7.16 -20.37
C ALA A 602 17.63 7.50 -19.94
N ILE A 603 17.94 8.80 -19.86
CA ILE A 603 19.22 9.30 -19.33
C ILE A 603 18.98 9.84 -17.93
N ARG A 604 19.86 9.48 -16.98
CA ARG A 604 19.84 10.00 -15.62
C ARG A 604 20.09 11.53 -15.62
N PRO A 605 19.53 12.30 -14.68
CA PRO A 605 19.63 13.77 -14.69
C PRO A 605 21.06 14.35 -14.75
N ASP A 606 22.05 13.61 -14.29
CA ASP A 606 23.48 13.95 -14.36
C ASP A 606 24.13 13.62 -15.72
N GLN A 607 23.35 13.19 -16.71
CA GLN A 607 23.69 13.03 -18.11
C GLN A 607 24.83 12.06 -18.46
N TRP A 608 25.30 11.25 -17.52
CA TRP A 608 26.40 10.31 -17.82
C TRP A 608 26.00 8.83 -17.83
N LEU A 609 24.76 8.51 -17.41
CA LEU A 609 24.24 7.14 -17.37
C LEU A 609 23.01 7.01 -18.26
N LEU A 610 23.09 6.14 -19.27
CA LEU A 610 21.95 5.70 -20.09
C LEU A 610 21.39 4.42 -19.52
N SER A 611 20.08 4.34 -19.38
CA SER A 611 19.35 3.11 -19.11
C SER A 611 18.61 2.64 -20.35
N VAL A 612 18.65 1.31 -20.61
CA VAL A 612 17.94 0.66 -21.71
C VAL A 612 17.18 -0.55 -21.17
N ALA A 613 15.85 -0.55 -21.30
CA ALA A 613 15.03 -1.67 -20.89
C ALA A 613 15.10 -2.83 -21.89
N ASP A 614 15.16 -4.06 -21.39
CA ASP A 614 15.00 -5.28 -22.17
C ASP A 614 13.60 -5.86 -21.91
N GLY A 615 12.66 -5.61 -22.81
CA GLY A 615 11.25 -5.96 -22.69
C GLY A 615 10.97 -7.46 -22.56
N HIS A 616 11.91 -8.32 -22.97
CA HIS A 616 11.82 -9.78 -22.86
C HIS A 616 12.71 -10.34 -21.75
N SER A 617 12.93 -9.56 -20.70
CA SER A 617 13.65 -9.98 -19.50
C SER A 617 13.14 -9.23 -18.25
N LYS A 618 13.81 -9.47 -17.13
CA LYS A 618 13.60 -8.71 -15.89
C LYS A 618 14.62 -7.60 -15.68
N TRP A 619 15.35 -7.20 -16.71
CA TRP A 619 16.50 -6.31 -16.54
C TRP A 619 16.33 -5.01 -17.31
N ILE A 620 16.72 -3.89 -16.66
CA ILE A 620 17.11 -2.67 -17.33
C ILE A 620 18.63 -2.59 -17.25
N TYR A 621 19.27 -2.41 -18.39
CA TYR A 621 20.72 -2.27 -18.49
C TYR A 621 21.13 -0.82 -18.28
N SER A 622 22.26 -0.60 -17.61
CA SER A 622 22.92 0.70 -17.52
C SER A 622 24.17 0.74 -18.37
N TYR A 623 24.50 1.93 -18.86
CA TYR A 623 25.70 2.20 -19.66
C TYR A 623 26.28 3.55 -19.25
N GLN A 624 27.59 3.66 -19.17
CA GLN A 624 28.27 4.95 -19.13
C GLN A 624 28.23 5.59 -20.51
N ILE A 625 27.92 6.87 -20.58
CA ILE A 625 27.93 7.69 -21.81
C ILE A 625 29.29 8.37 -21.92
N ASN A 626 30.04 8.11 -23.01
CA ASN A 626 31.28 8.81 -23.33
C ASN A 626 30.98 10.17 -24.00
N GLN A 627 31.96 11.07 -24.04
CA GLN A 627 31.81 12.42 -24.63
C GLN A 627 31.42 12.41 -26.11
N ASP A 628 31.79 11.36 -26.85
CA ASP A 628 31.45 11.17 -28.26
C ASP A 628 30.09 10.49 -28.49
N GLY A 629 29.38 10.15 -27.41
CA GLY A 629 28.09 9.44 -27.46
C GLY A 629 28.20 7.92 -27.56
N THR A 630 29.43 7.36 -27.57
CA THR A 630 29.60 5.91 -27.44
C THR A 630 29.29 5.43 -26.04
N LEU A 631 28.99 4.14 -25.87
CA LEU A 631 28.59 3.53 -24.60
C LEU A 631 29.67 2.61 -24.07
N ALA A 632 29.88 2.62 -22.75
CA ALA A 632 30.82 1.75 -22.04
C ALA A 632 30.12 1.13 -20.81
N ASP A 633 30.79 0.21 -20.14
CA ASP A 633 30.43 -0.37 -18.83
C ASP A 633 29.00 -0.88 -18.74
N LYS A 634 28.60 -1.71 -19.71
CA LYS A 634 27.27 -2.33 -19.78
C LYS A 634 27.02 -3.26 -18.61
N GLU A 635 25.97 -2.99 -17.81
CA GLU A 635 25.58 -3.82 -16.67
C GLU A 635 24.09 -4.15 -16.68
N ARG A 636 23.71 -5.33 -16.15
CA ARG A 636 22.33 -5.67 -15.75
C ARG A 636 22.05 -5.03 -14.40
N PHE A 637 21.70 -3.76 -14.40
CA PHE A 637 21.76 -2.95 -13.18
C PHE A 637 20.45 -2.89 -12.42
N PHE A 638 19.30 -2.74 -13.10
CA PHE A 638 18.00 -2.60 -12.45
C PHE A 638 17.19 -3.90 -12.60
N PRO A 639 17.11 -4.73 -11.54
CA PRO A 639 16.24 -5.89 -11.52
C PRO A 639 14.80 -5.48 -11.31
N LEU A 640 13.94 -5.82 -12.25
CA LEU A 640 12.50 -5.62 -12.15
C LEU A 640 11.83 -6.84 -11.50
N HIS A 641 10.76 -6.60 -10.75
CA HIS A 641 9.89 -7.66 -10.28
C HIS A 641 9.14 -8.28 -11.48
N VAL A 642 9.11 -9.61 -11.51
CA VAL A 642 8.34 -10.41 -12.49
C VAL A 642 7.39 -11.27 -11.69
N ALA A 643 6.10 -11.16 -11.95
CA ALA A 643 5.12 -11.99 -11.27
C ALA A 643 5.29 -13.48 -11.65
N ASP A 644 4.99 -14.40 -10.73
CA ASP A 644 5.18 -15.85 -10.88
C ASP A 644 4.54 -16.45 -12.17
N TRP A 645 3.51 -15.82 -12.70
CA TRP A 645 2.83 -16.26 -13.92
C TRP A 645 3.32 -15.59 -15.21
N ASP A 646 4.29 -14.69 -15.14
CA ASP A 646 4.87 -14.00 -16.28
C ASP A 646 6.29 -14.50 -16.60
N ASP A 647 6.66 -14.50 -17.87
CA ASP A 647 8.02 -14.89 -18.30
C ASP A 647 9.02 -13.72 -18.22
N ASP A 648 8.51 -12.48 -18.22
CA ASP A 648 9.30 -11.25 -18.20
C ASP A 648 8.54 -10.10 -17.51
N ALA A 649 9.25 -9.02 -17.18
CA ALA A 649 8.64 -7.82 -16.61
C ALA A 649 7.84 -7.01 -17.62
N GLY A 650 8.04 -7.24 -18.91
CA GLY A 650 7.40 -6.51 -19.99
C GLY A 650 7.68 -5.02 -19.95
N ALA A 651 8.89 -4.60 -19.60
CA ALA A 651 9.27 -3.19 -19.56
C ALA A 651 9.20 -2.59 -20.97
N GLU A 652 8.32 -1.58 -21.17
CA GLU A 652 8.11 -0.93 -22.48
C GLU A 652 8.70 0.48 -22.54
N SER A 653 8.51 1.24 -21.50
CA SER A 653 8.91 2.65 -21.41
C SER A 653 9.53 2.90 -20.06
N ILE A 654 10.56 3.72 -20.05
CA ILE A 654 11.22 4.18 -18.82
C ILE A 654 11.42 5.69 -18.87
N CYS A 655 11.40 6.33 -17.71
CA CYS A 655 11.84 7.72 -17.54
C CYS A 655 12.55 7.88 -16.20
N TYR A 656 13.33 8.95 -16.04
CA TYR A 656 13.84 9.39 -14.74
C TYR A 656 13.00 10.54 -14.20
N SER A 657 13.02 10.70 -12.88
CA SER A 657 12.66 11.96 -12.24
C SER A 657 13.89 12.83 -12.04
N LEU A 658 13.69 14.11 -11.78
CA LEU A 658 14.75 15.09 -11.46
C LEU A 658 15.51 14.67 -10.20
N GLU A 659 14.85 13.97 -9.27
CA GLU A 659 15.41 13.40 -8.03
C GLU A 659 16.26 12.15 -8.29
N GLY A 660 16.33 11.65 -9.52
CA GLY A 660 17.15 10.53 -9.94
C GLY A 660 16.50 9.15 -9.81
N ARG A 661 15.20 9.07 -9.53
CA ARG A 661 14.48 7.79 -9.50
C ARG A 661 14.09 7.36 -10.91
N GLN A 662 14.26 6.07 -11.21
CA GLN A 662 13.86 5.49 -12.48
C GLN A 662 12.45 4.89 -12.39
N PHE A 663 11.58 5.26 -13.31
CA PHE A 663 10.21 4.76 -13.47
C PHE A 663 10.16 3.84 -14.68
N ALA A 664 9.65 2.63 -14.52
CA ALA A 664 9.50 1.66 -15.59
C ALA A 664 8.05 1.19 -15.73
N ALA A 665 7.50 1.34 -16.92
CA ALA A 665 6.19 0.81 -17.28
C ALA A 665 6.30 -0.70 -17.48
N THR A 666 5.62 -1.50 -16.63
CA THR A 666 5.73 -2.96 -16.61
C THR A 666 4.35 -3.64 -16.56
N ARG A 667 4.33 -4.98 -16.60
CA ARG A 667 3.09 -5.76 -16.43
C ARG A 667 2.50 -5.59 -15.03
N SER A 668 3.32 -5.44 -14.00
CA SER A 668 2.88 -5.29 -12.60
C SER A 668 2.49 -3.86 -12.23
N GLY A 669 2.50 -2.91 -13.18
CA GLY A 669 2.31 -1.49 -12.97
C GLY A 669 3.58 -0.69 -13.22
N ILE A 670 3.74 0.45 -12.55
CA ILE A 670 4.95 1.26 -12.65
C ILE A 670 5.91 0.85 -11.54
N GLN A 671 7.04 0.27 -11.90
CA GLN A 671 8.11 -0.05 -10.97
C GLN A 671 9.10 1.11 -10.87
N ILE A 672 9.46 1.47 -9.64
CA ILE A 672 10.31 2.62 -9.36
C ILE A 672 11.55 2.15 -8.62
N SER A 673 12.70 2.38 -9.24
CA SER A 673 14.00 1.99 -8.71
C SER A 673 14.76 3.21 -8.20
N ALA A 674 15.60 3.00 -7.18
CA ALA A 674 16.58 3.96 -6.73
C ALA A 674 17.86 3.91 -7.61
N ASP A 675 18.78 4.81 -7.31
CA ASP A 675 20.08 4.92 -7.99
C ASP A 675 21.02 3.72 -7.76
N ASP A 676 20.76 2.93 -6.72
CA ASP A 676 21.48 1.67 -6.37
C ASP A 676 20.92 0.41 -7.07
N GLY A 677 19.89 0.55 -7.90
CA GLY A 677 19.38 -0.48 -8.80
C GLY A 677 18.05 -1.14 -8.40
N PRO A 678 17.83 -1.61 -7.17
CA PRO A 678 16.64 -2.40 -6.84
C PRO A 678 15.31 -1.64 -6.99
N THR A 679 14.27 -2.32 -7.46
CA THR A 679 12.89 -1.83 -7.38
C THR A 679 12.48 -1.65 -5.92
N GLN A 680 12.16 -0.42 -5.53
CA GLN A 680 11.78 -0.05 -4.17
C GLN A 680 10.27 0.20 -4.02
N VAL A 681 9.61 0.66 -5.09
CA VAL A 681 8.18 0.98 -5.08
C VAL A 681 7.52 0.44 -6.35
N ILE A 682 6.30 -0.05 -6.21
CA ILE A 682 5.46 -0.49 -7.34
C ILE A 682 4.11 0.21 -7.19
N LEU A 683 3.75 1.01 -8.18
CA LEU A 683 2.46 1.70 -8.24
C LEU A 683 1.53 0.92 -9.19
N PRO A 684 0.51 0.22 -8.66
CA PRO A 684 -0.50 -0.40 -9.51
C PRO A 684 -1.31 0.69 -10.22
N VAL A 685 -1.67 0.45 -11.47
CA VAL A 685 -2.55 1.34 -12.23
C VAL A 685 -3.96 0.74 -12.25
N PRO A 686 -5.04 1.53 -12.12
CA PRO A 686 -6.41 1.01 -12.07
C PRO A 686 -6.92 0.60 -13.47
N ASP A 687 -6.12 -0.16 -14.17
CA ASP A 687 -6.44 -0.74 -15.48
C ASP A 687 -5.80 -2.13 -15.55
N ARG A 688 -6.54 -3.08 -16.13
CA ARG A 688 -6.02 -4.45 -16.33
C ARG A 688 -5.12 -4.56 -17.57
N SER A 689 -5.06 -3.52 -18.38
CA SER A 689 -4.18 -3.48 -19.54
C SER A 689 -2.74 -3.24 -19.06
N ARG A 690 -1.80 -3.83 -19.80
CA ARG A 690 -0.37 -3.57 -19.58
C ARG A 690 -0.07 -2.07 -19.67
N VAL A 691 0.79 -1.58 -18.78
CA VAL A 691 1.32 -0.23 -18.89
C VAL A 691 2.35 -0.18 -20.02
N THR A 692 2.04 0.59 -21.07
CA THR A 692 2.84 0.70 -22.30
C THR A 692 3.67 1.98 -22.36
N GLY A 693 3.43 2.92 -21.43
CA GLY A 693 4.18 4.17 -21.38
C GLY A 693 4.13 4.80 -20.00
N VAL A 694 5.19 5.47 -19.62
CA VAL A 694 5.32 6.25 -18.38
C VAL A 694 6.04 7.56 -18.66
N CYS A 695 5.51 8.66 -18.11
CA CYS A 695 6.10 9.98 -18.24
C CYS A 695 5.71 10.87 -17.06
N LEU A 696 6.62 11.72 -16.61
CA LEU A 696 6.33 12.82 -15.72
C LEU A 696 6.09 14.09 -16.55
N GLY A 697 5.15 14.94 -16.14
CA GLY A 697 4.78 16.17 -16.83
C GLY A 697 3.85 17.05 -16.00
N GLY A 698 3.04 17.88 -16.67
CA GLY A 698 2.16 18.88 -16.02
C GLY A 698 2.90 20.18 -15.73
N SER A 699 2.15 21.23 -15.36
CA SER A 699 2.68 22.61 -15.21
C SER A 699 3.84 22.74 -14.23
N ASN A 700 3.90 21.89 -13.20
CA ASN A 700 4.99 21.83 -12.23
C ASN A 700 5.94 20.64 -12.48
N GLY A 701 5.69 19.80 -13.50
CA GLY A 701 6.43 18.57 -13.74
C GLY A 701 6.10 17.43 -12.77
N ASP A 702 5.15 17.60 -11.88
CA ASP A 702 4.81 16.72 -10.74
C ASP A 702 3.64 15.77 -11.01
N THR A 703 3.25 15.61 -12.26
CA THR A 703 2.16 14.73 -12.66
C THR A 703 2.71 13.50 -13.35
N LEU A 704 2.49 12.34 -12.75
CA LEU A 704 2.82 11.03 -13.35
C LEU A 704 1.69 10.58 -14.27
N PHE A 705 2.03 10.26 -15.51
CA PHE A 705 1.13 9.70 -16.51
C PHE A 705 1.47 8.23 -16.77
N ALA A 706 0.43 7.37 -16.80
CA ALA A 706 0.51 5.97 -17.17
C ALA A 706 -0.35 5.70 -18.39
N PHE A 707 0.24 5.14 -19.43
CA PHE A 707 -0.40 4.82 -20.69
C PHE A 707 -0.76 3.33 -20.72
N CYS A 708 -2.03 2.99 -20.91
CA CYS A 708 -2.55 1.64 -20.83
C CYS A 708 -3.46 1.35 -22.05
N GLY A 709 -2.86 0.92 -23.16
CA GLY A 709 -3.60 0.58 -24.36
C GLY A 709 -4.42 1.74 -24.93
N ASN A 710 -5.71 1.79 -24.62
CA ASN A 710 -6.64 2.83 -25.09
C ASN A 710 -6.93 3.93 -24.06
N LYS A 711 -6.29 3.89 -22.88
CA LYS A 711 -6.51 4.83 -21.79
C LYS A 711 -5.22 5.45 -21.29
N ILE A 712 -5.33 6.62 -20.72
CA ILE A 712 -4.26 7.34 -20.05
C ILE A 712 -4.72 7.70 -18.65
N TRP A 713 -3.93 7.30 -17.65
CA TRP A 713 -4.15 7.60 -16.25
C TRP A 713 -3.14 8.64 -15.80
N LYS A 714 -3.51 9.49 -14.84
CA LYS A 714 -2.62 10.48 -14.23
C LYS A 714 -2.81 10.53 -12.73
N ARG A 715 -1.74 10.91 -12.00
CA ARG A 715 -1.79 11.26 -10.59
C ARG A 715 -0.70 12.26 -10.22
N LYS A 716 -0.89 13.03 -9.18
CA LYS A 716 0.16 13.86 -8.61
C LYS A 716 1.13 13.01 -7.79
N VAL A 717 2.43 13.36 -7.86
CA VAL A 717 3.51 12.71 -7.13
C VAL A 717 4.51 13.73 -6.61
N GLN A 718 5.38 13.32 -5.68
CA GLN A 718 6.46 14.14 -5.13
C GLN A 718 7.75 14.02 -5.94
N GLN A 719 7.63 13.83 -7.26
CA GLN A 719 8.74 13.64 -8.18
C GLN A 719 8.50 14.53 -9.40
N HIS A 720 9.59 15.05 -10.01
CA HIS A 720 9.47 16.04 -11.06
C HIS A 720 10.03 15.55 -12.39
N ALA A 721 9.48 16.05 -13.47
CA ALA A 721 9.90 15.74 -14.83
C ALA A 721 11.32 16.25 -15.11
N VAL A 722 12.05 15.46 -15.90
CA VAL A 722 13.36 15.79 -16.44
C VAL A 722 13.43 15.33 -17.89
N GLY A 723 14.17 16.05 -18.74
CA GLY A 723 14.36 15.71 -20.15
C GLY A 723 15.62 16.35 -20.73
N ALA A 724 15.80 16.24 -22.04
CA ALA A 724 16.94 16.86 -22.73
C ALA A 724 17.02 18.38 -22.56
N PHE A 725 15.89 19.01 -22.26
CA PHE A 725 15.77 20.45 -21.95
C PHE A 725 16.22 20.83 -20.53
N SER A 726 16.43 19.85 -19.66
CA SER A 726 16.80 20.12 -18.27
C SER A 726 18.30 20.39 -18.14
N PRO A 727 18.72 21.33 -17.28
CA PRO A 727 20.14 21.51 -17.00
C PRO A 727 20.69 20.25 -16.31
N TRP A 728 22.00 20.06 -16.42
CA TRP A 728 22.69 19.04 -15.66
C TRP A 728 22.39 19.17 -14.17
N THR A 729 21.91 18.09 -13.56
CA THR A 729 21.54 18.08 -12.14
C THR A 729 22.27 16.95 -11.43
N LYS A 730 22.96 17.28 -10.35
CA LYS A 730 23.58 16.28 -9.48
C LYS A 730 22.51 15.45 -8.79
N VAL A 731 22.54 14.16 -9.01
CA VAL A 731 21.70 13.22 -8.28
C VAL A 731 22.32 12.91 -6.91
N ASN A 732 21.54 13.00 -5.85
CA ASN A 732 21.97 12.57 -4.52
C ASN A 732 21.73 11.07 -4.36
N ALA A 733 22.72 10.36 -3.85
CA ALA A 733 22.60 8.94 -3.55
C ALA A 733 21.42 8.68 -2.60
N THR A 734 20.64 7.66 -2.90
CA THR A 734 19.56 7.21 -2.03
C THR A 734 20.15 6.62 -0.76
N LYS A 735 19.73 7.06 0.41
CA LYS A 735 20.11 6.40 1.67
C LYS A 735 19.32 5.10 1.80
N LEU A 736 20.00 4.00 2.01
CA LEU A 736 19.38 2.70 2.29
C LEU A 736 18.60 2.70 3.60
#